data_f55d0c52851393130589c555abe0be67
#
_entry.id   f55d0c52851393130589c555abe0be67
#
_cell.length_a   1.000
_cell.length_b   1.000
_cell.length_c   1.000
_cell.angle_alpha   90.00
_cell.angle_beta   90.00
_cell.angle_gamma   90.00
#
_symmetry.space_group_name_H-M   'P 1'
#
loop_
_entity.id
_entity.type
_entity.pdbx_description
1 polymer ?
#
loop_
_entity_poly.entity_id
_entity_poly.type
_entity_poly.pdbx_seq_one_letter_code
_entity_poly.pdbx_strand_id
1 'polypeptide(L)'
;MEEMCDYLSVLNPEQLEAVCHTGSPLLILAGAGSGKTRVITTKIAWLIAEQSVNPESILAVTFTNKAAREMAERARALDERAGRSSIRTFHSFGAWMLRRYAEWAGLSPNFTIYDDDDSVTLLMKALPQLNKQEAQRFIRKISRAKDYCLLPDSPQLTMIDPAPEFAVIYRAYQQRLRETGNADFGDLIMLPVQLLQEHTAIAQQLHRRFKVILVDEYQDSNSAQFQLLRELTGEDTYVCVVGDDDQSIYRFRGAEVQNILTFDRQFPHTKIIRLVRNYRSYEPILRVADSVVSRNEGRLGKTLIAARGTGGQKPCLYYLPSQDAEAELCVQLIKKAVRAGGAYSDWAILYRTNAQSLNFETTFLHEKIPHKVVGTLKFYEREEIKDALALLALIANGRDEIAFRRMVNKPARGIGETTQNKLVAYARAAFASLSAHIDSPANAGEAAEAGTSTFGSSPEQYSRSAQQEFTQLQHNSVHSQQPELSQLQEPAALPLQQQSEDTPQQQPQQGADYITVLLGAGAKLPISKKAGTALQEFLNTLHSLRSLLAEYDSANTTDAAPVDTAADINAQANALRADASTGSTIDTGAAEQAVTQKHGQQGERLAAFVLAVIEQTGLGVFHRNQDEVMGTQKTANLQELANTASLYPCSAAGLTSFLEHIELDRSLAETDAGADAVQLITMHNTKGLEFRNVIITGLENGIFPRNDESAEDVEEERRLMYVACTRAQDALYMTSCSARRMYGKLSYMEPSRFLAEIDSGLVDVIGQSIVSFASPVDEEAALWKCGQRLFHDDYGYGYVVQSRQSGGKLVITVQFENGSQKRFFPEYQKSQLFRVD
;
A
#
# COMPACT_ATOMS: atom_id res chain seq x y z
N MET A 1 13.39 35.14 -29.73
CA MET A 1 13.68 34.09 -28.74
C MET A 1 13.35 34.74 -27.43
N GLU A 2 12.13 34.51 -26.94
CA GLU A 2 11.70 34.95 -25.61
C GLU A 2 12.63 34.32 -24.57
N GLU A 3 12.93 35.03 -23.50
CA GLU A 3 13.74 34.55 -22.40
C GLU A 3 13.16 33.23 -21.90
N MET A 4 13.87 32.14 -22.19
CA MET A 4 13.51 30.81 -21.74
C MET A 4 13.58 30.82 -20.21
N CYS A 5 12.49 30.47 -19.52
CA CYS A 5 12.44 30.44 -18.06
C CYS A 5 13.64 29.67 -17.49
N ASP A 6 14.28 30.20 -16.47
CA ASP A 6 15.55 29.71 -15.93
C ASP A 6 15.52 28.20 -15.60
N TYR A 7 14.37 27.68 -15.13
CA TYR A 7 14.18 26.26 -14.80
C TYR A 7 14.14 25.32 -16.02
N LEU A 8 13.90 25.83 -17.25
CA LEU A 8 13.96 25.00 -18.48
C LEU A 8 15.39 24.82 -18.98
N SER A 9 16.27 25.77 -18.69
CA SER A 9 17.66 25.77 -19.15
C SER A 9 18.50 24.62 -18.57
N VAL A 10 18.08 24.06 -17.43
CA VAL A 10 18.77 22.94 -16.76
C VAL A 10 18.31 21.55 -17.26
N LEU A 11 17.37 21.50 -18.21
CA LEU A 11 16.86 20.27 -18.80
C LEU A 11 17.69 19.84 -19.99
N ASN A 12 17.88 18.53 -20.12
CA ASN A 12 18.42 17.98 -21.37
C ASN A 12 17.34 18.00 -22.50
N PRO A 13 17.73 17.80 -23.76
CA PRO A 13 16.79 17.89 -24.89
C PRO A 13 15.56 16.98 -24.75
N GLU A 14 15.73 15.74 -24.30
CA GLU A 14 14.66 14.77 -24.15
C GLU A 14 13.73 15.16 -22.99
N GLN A 15 14.28 15.67 -21.91
CA GLN A 15 13.50 16.19 -20.78
C GLN A 15 12.71 17.43 -21.16
N LEU A 16 13.34 18.35 -21.93
CA LEU A 16 12.69 19.56 -22.44
C LEU A 16 11.55 19.19 -23.39
N GLU A 17 11.76 18.25 -24.33
CA GLU A 17 10.71 17.75 -25.21
C GLU A 17 9.53 17.20 -24.40
N ALA A 18 9.81 16.41 -23.35
CA ALA A 18 8.79 15.83 -22.47
C ALA A 18 8.02 16.90 -21.68
N VAL A 19 8.68 17.93 -21.19
CA VAL A 19 8.05 19.04 -20.47
C VAL A 19 7.17 19.88 -21.39
N CYS A 20 7.63 20.21 -22.59
CA CYS A 20 6.91 21.07 -23.52
C CYS A 20 5.85 20.35 -24.38
N HIS A 21 5.73 19.04 -24.27
CA HIS A 21 4.74 18.29 -25.04
C HIS A 21 3.31 18.53 -24.53
N THR A 22 2.39 18.78 -25.45
CA THR A 22 0.94 18.90 -25.20
C THR A 22 0.15 18.33 -26.38
N GLY A 23 -1.17 18.28 -26.30
CA GLY A 23 -2.08 17.99 -27.40
C GLY A 23 -2.39 16.51 -27.64
N SER A 24 -1.50 15.59 -27.30
CA SER A 24 -1.78 14.14 -27.35
C SER A 24 -1.31 13.44 -26.09
N PRO A 25 -1.83 12.25 -25.77
CA PRO A 25 -1.33 11.49 -24.59
C PRO A 25 0.18 11.29 -24.68
N LEU A 26 0.86 11.34 -23.53
CA LEU A 26 2.30 11.22 -23.43
C LEU A 26 2.70 10.08 -22.51
N LEU A 27 3.52 9.17 -23.01
CA LEU A 27 4.27 8.21 -22.21
C LEU A 27 5.74 8.63 -22.12
N ILE A 28 6.21 8.96 -20.93
CA ILE A 28 7.62 9.21 -20.64
C ILE A 28 8.23 7.92 -20.10
N LEU A 29 8.97 7.22 -20.95
CA LEU A 29 9.71 6.02 -20.57
C LEU A 29 11.05 6.44 -19.97
N ALA A 30 11.12 6.52 -18.66
CA ALA A 30 12.22 7.15 -17.94
C ALA A 30 13.00 6.14 -17.09
N GLY A 31 14.23 5.84 -17.50
CA GLY A 31 15.09 4.90 -16.78
C GLY A 31 15.47 5.36 -15.37
N ALA A 32 16.12 4.45 -14.61
CA ALA A 32 16.62 4.77 -13.28
C ALA A 32 17.52 6.03 -13.34
N GLY A 33 17.37 6.92 -12.36
CA GLY A 33 18.23 8.12 -12.25
C GLY A 33 18.16 9.12 -13.41
N SER A 34 17.12 9.03 -14.28
CA SER A 34 16.96 9.92 -15.45
C SER A 34 16.24 11.25 -15.14
N GLY A 35 15.82 11.46 -13.88
CA GLY A 35 15.15 12.69 -13.46
C GLY A 35 13.62 12.68 -13.66
N LYS A 36 12.96 11.52 -13.57
CA LYS A 36 11.48 11.37 -13.64
C LYS A 36 10.73 12.47 -12.89
N THR A 37 10.97 12.58 -11.60
CA THR A 37 10.28 13.55 -10.73
C THR A 37 10.57 15.00 -11.14
N ARG A 38 11.81 15.31 -11.61
CA ARG A 38 12.15 16.63 -12.13
C ARG A 38 11.29 16.98 -13.34
N VAL A 39 11.14 16.05 -14.28
CA VAL A 39 10.34 16.27 -15.50
C VAL A 39 8.88 16.53 -15.18
N ILE A 40 8.26 15.73 -14.28
CA ILE A 40 6.87 15.93 -13.88
C ILE A 40 6.67 17.28 -13.18
N THR A 41 7.50 17.62 -12.19
CA THR A 41 7.38 18.86 -11.43
C THR A 41 7.60 20.08 -12.31
N THR A 42 8.59 20.03 -13.20
CA THR A 42 8.83 21.09 -14.17
C THR A 42 7.68 21.21 -15.18
N LYS A 43 7.09 20.08 -15.61
CA LYS A 43 5.92 20.08 -16.49
C LYS A 43 4.71 20.74 -15.83
N ILE A 44 4.44 20.49 -14.56
CA ILE A 44 3.37 21.16 -13.80
C ILE A 44 3.60 22.67 -13.81
N ALA A 45 4.79 23.14 -13.45
CA ALA A 45 5.14 24.54 -13.42
C ALA A 45 5.03 25.18 -14.81
N TRP A 46 5.50 24.52 -15.87
CA TRP A 46 5.45 24.99 -17.24
C TRP A 46 4.01 25.09 -17.77
N LEU A 47 3.15 24.11 -17.48
CA LEU A 47 1.73 24.15 -17.86
C LEU A 47 1.01 25.36 -17.24
N ILE A 48 1.35 25.71 -16.00
CA ILE A 48 0.76 26.86 -15.30
C ILE A 48 1.33 28.17 -15.83
N ALA A 49 2.64 28.25 -15.96
CA ALA A 49 3.34 29.50 -16.30
C ALA A 49 3.15 29.87 -17.78
N GLU A 50 3.43 28.92 -18.69
CA GLU A 50 3.54 29.16 -20.13
C GLU A 50 2.26 28.81 -20.89
N GLN A 51 1.55 27.76 -20.45
CA GLN A 51 0.31 27.32 -21.10
C GLN A 51 -0.94 27.90 -20.45
N SER A 52 -0.79 28.71 -19.40
CA SER A 52 -1.89 29.34 -18.67
C SER A 52 -2.95 28.33 -18.18
N VAL A 53 -2.56 27.09 -17.91
CA VAL A 53 -3.44 26.05 -17.37
C VAL A 53 -3.81 26.42 -15.93
N ASN A 54 -5.12 26.40 -15.62
CA ASN A 54 -5.57 26.62 -14.26
C ASN A 54 -4.97 25.52 -13.34
N PRO A 55 -4.21 25.86 -12.29
CA PRO A 55 -3.63 24.89 -11.38
C PRO A 55 -4.64 23.89 -10.81
N GLU A 56 -5.87 24.33 -10.48
CA GLU A 56 -6.93 23.47 -9.95
C GLU A 56 -7.45 22.43 -10.95
N SER A 57 -7.16 22.60 -12.24
CA SER A 57 -7.47 21.62 -13.28
C SER A 57 -6.38 20.56 -13.50
N ILE A 58 -5.29 20.62 -12.73
CA ILE A 58 -4.19 19.64 -12.78
C ILE A 58 -4.36 18.63 -11.64
N LEU A 59 -4.47 17.36 -12.03
CA LEU A 59 -4.37 16.21 -11.14
C LEU A 59 -3.03 15.51 -11.37
N ALA A 60 -2.18 15.43 -10.36
CA ALA A 60 -0.96 14.62 -10.40
C ALA A 60 -1.04 13.51 -9.37
N VAL A 61 -0.90 12.27 -9.82
CA VAL A 61 -0.97 11.09 -8.94
C VAL A 61 0.34 10.33 -8.93
N THR A 62 0.71 9.83 -7.76
CA THR A 62 1.90 9.03 -7.54
C THR A 62 1.60 7.85 -6.62
N PHE A 63 2.58 6.99 -6.39
CA PHE A 63 2.37 5.75 -5.64
C PHE A 63 2.41 5.95 -4.11
N THR A 64 3.21 6.92 -3.62
CA THR A 64 3.43 7.10 -2.17
C THR A 64 3.14 8.53 -1.72
N ASN A 65 2.66 8.69 -0.47
CA ASN A 65 2.41 10.01 0.11
C ASN A 65 3.69 10.85 0.22
N LYS A 66 4.84 10.21 0.49
CA LYS A 66 6.14 10.90 0.49
C LYS A 66 6.45 11.48 -0.89
N ALA A 67 6.28 10.69 -1.95
CA ALA A 67 6.50 11.16 -3.32
C ALA A 67 5.50 12.28 -3.71
N ALA A 68 4.24 12.19 -3.26
CA ALA A 68 3.26 13.23 -3.49
C ALA A 68 3.65 14.56 -2.80
N ARG A 69 4.07 14.51 -1.53
CA ARG A 69 4.57 15.70 -0.80
C ARG A 69 5.80 16.30 -1.47
N GLU A 70 6.80 15.47 -1.78
CA GLU A 70 8.03 15.92 -2.44
C GLU A 70 7.75 16.52 -3.83
N MET A 71 6.82 15.93 -4.59
CA MET A 71 6.37 16.46 -5.88
C MET A 71 5.69 17.83 -5.71
N ALA A 72 4.81 17.97 -4.72
CA ALA A 72 4.10 19.23 -4.43
C ALA A 72 5.08 20.33 -4.00
N GLU A 73 6.03 20.05 -3.10
CA GLU A 73 7.05 20.99 -2.66
C GLU A 73 7.94 21.45 -3.82
N ARG A 74 8.41 20.51 -4.64
CA ARG A 74 9.24 20.83 -5.81
C ARG A 74 8.49 21.62 -6.88
N ALA A 75 7.25 21.28 -7.16
CA ALA A 75 6.43 22.03 -8.12
C ALA A 75 6.16 23.45 -7.63
N ARG A 76 5.84 23.61 -6.31
CA ARG A 76 5.66 24.92 -5.68
C ARG A 76 6.93 25.78 -5.69
N ALA A 77 8.09 25.17 -5.49
CA ALA A 77 9.37 25.88 -5.56
C ALA A 77 9.66 26.44 -6.96
N LEU A 78 9.11 25.83 -8.02
CA LEU A 78 9.24 26.32 -9.40
C LEU A 78 8.17 27.36 -9.77
N ASP A 79 6.94 27.17 -9.29
CA ASP A 79 5.81 28.11 -9.46
C ASP A 79 4.88 27.99 -8.25
N GLU A 80 4.74 29.06 -7.48
CA GLU A 80 3.95 29.06 -6.25
C GLU A 80 2.48 28.68 -6.49
N ARG A 81 1.94 29.03 -7.67
CA ARG A 81 0.56 28.68 -8.08
C ARG A 81 0.33 27.17 -8.16
N ALA A 82 1.40 26.36 -8.34
CA ALA A 82 1.32 24.90 -8.36
C ALA A 82 0.83 24.31 -7.01
N GLY A 83 0.90 25.08 -5.93
CA GLY A 83 0.32 24.70 -4.64
C GLY A 83 -1.19 24.49 -4.65
N ARG A 84 -1.91 24.99 -5.68
CA ARG A 84 -3.36 24.76 -5.88
C ARG A 84 -3.67 23.53 -6.73
N SER A 85 -2.65 22.86 -7.30
CA SER A 85 -2.85 21.63 -8.05
C SER A 85 -3.16 20.45 -7.13
N SER A 86 -3.95 19.51 -7.61
CA SER A 86 -4.27 18.29 -6.85
C SER A 86 -3.16 17.27 -7.00
N ILE A 87 -2.18 17.27 -6.08
CA ILE A 87 -1.05 16.33 -6.08
C ILE A 87 -1.25 15.31 -4.96
N ARG A 88 -1.49 14.03 -5.30
CA ARG A 88 -1.97 13.00 -4.36
C ARG A 88 -1.48 11.61 -4.74
N THR A 89 -1.72 10.62 -3.86
CA THR A 89 -1.68 9.21 -4.26
C THR A 89 -3.03 8.80 -4.87
N PHE A 90 -3.06 7.68 -5.63
CA PHE A 90 -4.33 7.13 -6.13
C PHE A 90 -5.34 6.91 -5.01
N HIS A 91 -4.92 6.30 -3.88
CA HIS A 91 -5.79 6.03 -2.75
C HIS A 91 -6.27 7.32 -2.05
N SER A 92 -5.41 8.32 -1.87
CA SER A 92 -5.84 9.58 -1.26
C SER A 92 -6.76 10.38 -2.19
N PHE A 93 -6.62 10.25 -3.51
CA PHE A 93 -7.56 10.79 -4.46
C PHE A 93 -8.92 10.06 -4.39
N GLY A 94 -8.88 8.73 -4.33
CA GLY A 94 -10.09 7.92 -4.18
C GLY A 94 -10.84 8.22 -2.88
N ALA A 95 -10.13 8.32 -1.76
CA ALA A 95 -10.72 8.72 -0.48
C ALA A 95 -11.36 10.12 -0.54
N TRP A 96 -10.67 11.10 -1.14
CA TRP A 96 -11.23 12.44 -1.37
C TRP A 96 -12.51 12.39 -2.22
N MET A 97 -12.50 11.59 -3.28
CA MET A 97 -13.65 11.44 -4.16
C MET A 97 -14.83 10.78 -3.43
N LEU A 98 -14.58 9.71 -2.69
CA LEU A 98 -15.61 9.00 -1.93
C LEU A 98 -16.21 9.88 -0.81
N ARG A 99 -15.42 10.73 -0.15
CA ARG A 99 -15.98 11.68 0.84
C ARG A 99 -16.85 12.74 0.20
N ARG A 100 -16.45 13.24 -0.97
CA ARG A 100 -17.22 14.26 -1.69
C ARG A 100 -18.55 13.74 -2.25
N TYR A 101 -18.57 12.47 -2.65
CA TYR A 101 -19.74 11.81 -3.24
C TYR A 101 -20.22 10.63 -2.39
N ALA A 102 -20.12 10.76 -1.06
CA ALA A 102 -20.34 9.65 -0.13
C ALA A 102 -21.73 9.02 -0.26
N GLU A 103 -22.77 9.83 -0.38
CA GLU A 103 -24.15 9.35 -0.56
C GLU A 103 -24.30 8.48 -1.80
N TRP A 104 -23.68 8.87 -2.91
CA TRP A 104 -23.70 8.10 -4.16
C TRP A 104 -22.91 6.79 -4.08
N ALA A 105 -21.89 6.75 -3.22
CA ALA A 105 -21.09 5.56 -2.97
C ALA A 105 -21.67 4.66 -1.86
N GLY A 106 -22.79 5.05 -1.24
CA GLY A 106 -23.39 4.35 -0.11
C GLY A 106 -22.54 4.36 1.16
N LEU A 107 -21.74 5.41 1.35
CA LEU A 107 -20.83 5.59 2.48
C LEU A 107 -21.26 6.78 3.36
N SER A 108 -20.75 6.81 4.59
CA SER A 108 -20.77 8.02 5.40
C SER A 108 -19.67 8.99 4.93
N PRO A 109 -19.89 10.32 4.93
CA PRO A 109 -18.80 11.27 4.63
C PRO A 109 -17.58 11.10 5.54
N ASN A 110 -17.77 10.61 6.75
CA ASN A 110 -16.73 10.37 7.76
C ASN A 110 -16.37 8.88 7.89
N PHE A 111 -16.49 8.09 6.81
CA PHE A 111 -16.14 6.68 6.83
C PHE A 111 -14.71 6.45 7.30
N THR A 112 -14.50 5.36 8.04
CA THR A 112 -13.18 4.86 8.43
C THR A 112 -12.62 3.96 7.33
N ILE A 113 -11.32 4.07 7.09
CA ILE A 113 -10.58 3.18 6.19
C ILE A 113 -10.06 2.03 7.03
N TYR A 114 -10.51 0.80 6.75
CA TYR A 114 -10.10 -0.40 7.47
C TYR A 114 -8.77 -0.94 6.94
N ASP A 115 -7.88 -1.29 7.86
CA ASP A 115 -6.65 -2.02 7.54
C ASP A 115 -6.93 -3.53 7.36
N ASP A 116 -5.86 -4.29 7.05
CA ASP A 116 -5.97 -5.75 6.86
C ASP A 116 -6.45 -6.48 8.13
N ASP A 117 -6.00 -6.06 9.32
CA ASP A 117 -6.42 -6.67 10.59
C ASP A 117 -7.87 -6.35 10.92
N ASP A 118 -8.32 -5.11 10.64
CA ASP A 118 -9.71 -4.69 10.81
C ASP A 118 -10.62 -5.46 9.83
N SER A 119 -10.18 -5.60 8.59
CA SER A 119 -10.87 -6.37 7.54
C SER A 119 -11.01 -7.84 7.91
N VAL A 120 -9.95 -8.47 8.43
CA VAL A 120 -9.99 -9.85 8.95
C VAL A 120 -10.98 -9.96 10.11
N THR A 121 -10.94 -9.01 11.04
CA THR A 121 -11.85 -8.99 12.18
C THR A 121 -13.30 -8.81 11.74
N LEU A 122 -13.55 -7.96 10.74
CA LEU A 122 -14.88 -7.75 10.16
C LEU A 122 -15.40 -9.02 9.51
N LEU A 123 -14.57 -9.70 8.71
CA LEU A 123 -14.93 -10.96 8.04
C LEU A 123 -15.26 -12.07 9.05
N MET A 124 -14.46 -12.23 10.10
CA MET A 124 -14.74 -13.19 11.18
C MET A 124 -16.05 -12.88 11.92
N LYS A 125 -16.45 -11.61 11.99
CA LYS A 125 -17.74 -11.21 12.58
C LYS A 125 -18.91 -11.44 11.61
N ALA A 126 -18.67 -11.33 10.31
CA ALA A 126 -19.67 -11.67 9.30
C ALA A 126 -19.89 -13.19 9.19
N LEU A 127 -18.81 -13.97 9.29
CA LEU A 127 -18.77 -15.42 9.15
C LEU A 127 -18.02 -16.06 10.34
N PRO A 128 -18.70 -16.27 11.49
CA PRO A 128 -18.06 -16.76 12.74
C PRO A 128 -17.44 -18.16 12.65
N GLN A 129 -17.78 -18.93 11.61
CA GLN A 129 -17.21 -20.27 11.35
C GLN A 129 -15.78 -20.22 10.83
N LEU A 130 -15.31 -19.07 10.31
CA LEU A 130 -13.94 -18.92 9.82
C LEU A 130 -12.98 -18.69 10.98
N ASN A 131 -11.86 -19.41 10.98
CA ASN A 131 -10.76 -19.11 11.87
C ASN A 131 -9.92 -17.93 11.31
N LYS A 132 -9.02 -17.37 12.14
CA LYS A 132 -8.21 -16.19 11.76
C LYS A 132 -7.35 -16.42 10.52
N GLN A 133 -6.77 -17.61 10.35
CA GLN A 133 -5.92 -17.92 9.19
C GLN A 133 -6.73 -18.02 7.89
N GLU A 134 -7.90 -18.63 7.94
CA GLU A 134 -8.83 -18.69 6.82
C GLU A 134 -9.33 -17.28 6.44
N ALA A 135 -9.74 -16.48 7.43
CA ALA A 135 -10.17 -15.12 7.21
C ALA A 135 -9.05 -14.26 6.57
N GLN A 136 -7.80 -14.36 7.06
CA GLN A 136 -6.66 -13.68 6.45
C GLN A 136 -6.40 -14.12 4.99
N ARG A 137 -6.61 -15.42 4.71
CA ARG A 137 -6.47 -15.94 3.34
C ARG A 137 -7.55 -15.37 2.42
N PHE A 138 -8.80 -15.30 2.89
CA PHE A 138 -9.90 -14.74 2.10
C PHE A 138 -9.77 -13.22 1.92
N ILE A 139 -9.39 -12.46 2.94
CA ILE A 139 -9.15 -11.02 2.81
C ILE A 139 -8.09 -10.72 1.74
N ARG A 140 -6.99 -11.48 1.71
CA ARG A 140 -5.99 -11.32 0.63
C ARG A 140 -6.56 -11.57 -0.76
N LYS A 141 -7.45 -12.57 -0.91
CA LYS A 141 -8.12 -12.85 -2.18
C LYS A 141 -9.14 -11.76 -2.54
N ILE A 142 -9.88 -11.23 -1.56
CA ILE A 142 -10.82 -10.13 -1.73
C ILE A 142 -10.06 -8.86 -2.16
N SER A 143 -8.97 -8.51 -1.48
CA SER A 143 -8.11 -7.39 -1.86
C SER A 143 -7.64 -7.52 -3.32
N ARG A 144 -7.17 -8.73 -3.69
CA ARG A 144 -6.77 -9.01 -5.08
C ARG A 144 -7.94 -8.89 -6.06
N ALA A 145 -9.14 -9.32 -5.71
CA ALA A 145 -10.32 -9.13 -6.56
C ALA A 145 -10.64 -7.64 -6.77
N LYS A 146 -10.53 -6.82 -5.72
CA LYS A 146 -10.70 -5.37 -5.79
C LYS A 146 -9.64 -4.69 -6.65
N ASP A 147 -8.40 -5.18 -6.66
CA ASP A 147 -7.33 -4.70 -7.55
C ASP A 147 -7.66 -4.85 -9.04
N TYR A 148 -8.59 -5.76 -9.38
CA TYR A 148 -9.14 -5.96 -10.73
C TYR A 148 -10.54 -5.36 -10.91
N CYS A 149 -11.07 -4.62 -9.94
CA CYS A 149 -12.45 -4.13 -9.91
C CYS A 149 -13.50 -5.25 -10.02
N LEU A 150 -13.20 -6.47 -9.54
CA LEU A 150 -14.12 -7.58 -9.60
C LEU A 150 -15.06 -7.54 -8.39
N LEU A 151 -16.36 -7.55 -8.68
CA LEU A 151 -17.43 -7.67 -7.69
C LEU A 151 -17.65 -9.14 -7.30
N PRO A 152 -18.37 -9.42 -6.18
CA PRO A 152 -18.70 -10.78 -5.80
C PRO A 152 -19.46 -11.59 -6.86
N ASP A 153 -20.18 -10.90 -7.75
CA ASP A 153 -20.99 -11.51 -8.82
C ASP A 153 -20.29 -11.51 -10.19
N SER A 154 -19.06 -11.03 -10.25
CA SER A 154 -18.30 -10.98 -11.50
C SER A 154 -17.93 -12.39 -11.99
N PRO A 155 -18.21 -12.78 -13.25
CA PRO A 155 -17.82 -14.08 -13.78
C PRO A 155 -16.30 -14.33 -13.72
N GLN A 156 -15.50 -13.26 -13.85
CA GLN A 156 -14.04 -13.30 -13.78
C GLN A 156 -13.48 -13.56 -12.37
N LEU A 157 -14.34 -13.57 -11.34
CA LEU A 157 -13.90 -13.85 -9.97
C LEU A 157 -13.25 -15.23 -9.83
N THR A 158 -13.61 -16.18 -10.71
CA THR A 158 -12.98 -17.51 -10.81
C THR A 158 -11.49 -17.48 -11.14
N MET A 159 -10.98 -16.36 -11.70
CA MET A 159 -9.54 -16.15 -11.93
C MET A 159 -8.79 -15.92 -10.61
N ILE A 160 -9.47 -15.41 -9.59
CA ILE A 160 -8.89 -15.20 -8.25
C ILE A 160 -9.01 -16.46 -7.42
N ASP A 161 -10.20 -17.05 -7.41
CA ASP A 161 -10.49 -18.32 -6.75
C ASP A 161 -11.62 -19.04 -7.48
N PRO A 162 -11.38 -20.25 -8.00
CA PRO A 162 -12.40 -21.03 -8.70
C PRO A 162 -13.45 -21.63 -7.75
N ALA A 163 -13.24 -21.61 -6.44
CA ALA A 163 -14.16 -22.15 -5.45
C ALA A 163 -15.42 -21.28 -5.34
N PRO A 164 -16.63 -21.85 -5.51
CA PRO A 164 -17.90 -21.10 -5.43
C PRO A 164 -18.12 -20.39 -4.10
N GLU A 165 -17.57 -20.95 -3.02
CA GLU A 165 -17.65 -20.38 -1.67
C GLU A 165 -16.99 -19.00 -1.59
N PHE A 166 -15.98 -18.73 -2.42
CA PHE A 166 -15.29 -17.45 -2.40
C PHE A 166 -16.22 -16.28 -2.74
N ALA A 167 -17.08 -16.43 -3.74
CA ALA A 167 -18.07 -15.41 -4.11
C ALA A 167 -19.05 -15.13 -2.96
N VAL A 168 -19.49 -16.19 -2.24
CA VAL A 168 -20.39 -16.07 -1.08
C VAL A 168 -19.70 -15.35 0.07
N ILE A 169 -18.45 -15.70 0.37
CA ILE A 169 -17.64 -15.09 1.43
C ILE A 169 -17.37 -13.62 1.10
N TYR A 170 -17.01 -13.32 -0.14
CA TYR A 170 -16.76 -11.95 -0.58
C TYR A 170 -18.03 -11.10 -0.50
N ARG A 171 -19.19 -11.62 -0.92
CA ARG A 171 -20.47 -10.92 -0.81
C ARG A 171 -20.82 -10.64 0.65
N ALA A 172 -20.66 -11.62 1.55
CA ALA A 172 -20.91 -11.45 2.98
C ALA A 172 -19.99 -10.38 3.60
N TYR A 173 -18.70 -10.37 3.22
CA TYR A 173 -17.75 -9.35 3.64
C TYR A 173 -18.16 -7.97 3.16
N GLN A 174 -18.43 -7.81 1.87
CA GLN A 174 -18.77 -6.52 1.26
C GLN A 174 -20.08 -5.96 1.80
N GLN A 175 -21.09 -6.83 1.98
CA GLN A 175 -22.34 -6.45 2.62
C GLN A 175 -22.08 -5.94 4.04
N ARG A 176 -21.25 -6.66 4.81
CA ARG A 176 -20.93 -6.28 6.18
C ARG A 176 -20.17 -4.96 6.26
N LEU A 177 -19.26 -4.72 5.33
CA LEU A 177 -18.49 -3.47 5.23
C LEU A 177 -19.43 -2.28 4.92
N ARG A 178 -20.38 -2.44 4.00
CA ARG A 178 -21.42 -1.44 3.71
C ARG A 178 -22.34 -1.16 4.90
N GLU A 179 -22.75 -2.19 5.63
CA GLU A 179 -23.58 -2.03 6.84
C GLU A 179 -22.89 -1.19 7.92
N THR A 180 -21.56 -1.22 7.99
CA THR A 180 -20.79 -0.35 8.90
C THR A 180 -20.58 1.06 8.34
N GLY A 181 -20.88 1.30 7.06
CA GLY A 181 -20.65 2.57 6.38
C GLY A 181 -19.18 2.91 6.18
N ASN A 182 -18.30 1.90 6.20
CA ASN A 182 -16.86 2.04 6.09
C ASN A 182 -16.33 1.42 4.78
N ALA A 183 -15.07 1.69 4.46
CA ALA A 183 -14.38 1.20 3.28
C ALA A 183 -13.04 0.57 3.68
N ASP A 184 -12.59 -0.45 2.95
CA ASP A 184 -11.23 -0.94 3.03
C ASP A 184 -10.32 -0.28 1.98
N PHE A 185 -9.04 -0.63 1.99
CA PHE A 185 -8.05 -0.04 1.09
C PHE A 185 -8.38 -0.28 -0.39
N GLY A 186 -8.89 -1.46 -0.76
CA GLY A 186 -9.28 -1.78 -2.14
C GLY A 186 -10.50 -0.97 -2.60
N ASP A 187 -11.42 -0.67 -1.69
CA ASP A 187 -12.60 0.15 -1.97
C ASP A 187 -12.23 1.58 -2.35
N LEU A 188 -11.10 2.11 -1.84
CA LEU A 188 -10.65 3.47 -2.20
C LEU A 188 -10.37 3.66 -3.69
N ILE A 189 -10.18 2.56 -4.43
CA ILE A 189 -10.02 2.61 -5.89
C ILE A 189 -11.24 2.03 -6.59
N MET A 190 -11.74 0.87 -6.15
CA MET A 190 -12.84 0.17 -6.81
C MET A 190 -14.14 0.97 -6.79
N LEU A 191 -14.54 1.53 -5.63
CA LEU A 191 -15.77 2.31 -5.53
C LEU A 191 -15.75 3.61 -6.36
N PRO A 192 -14.66 4.41 -6.42
CA PRO A 192 -14.53 5.51 -7.39
C PRO A 192 -14.73 5.08 -8.83
N VAL A 193 -14.17 3.93 -9.25
CA VAL A 193 -14.40 3.41 -10.62
C VAL A 193 -15.87 3.14 -10.84
N GLN A 194 -16.53 2.43 -9.94
CA GLN A 194 -17.97 2.15 -10.02
C GLN A 194 -18.80 3.43 -10.07
N LEU A 195 -18.50 4.38 -9.17
CA LEU A 195 -19.20 5.66 -9.10
C LEU A 195 -19.13 6.42 -10.44
N LEU A 196 -17.98 6.42 -11.11
CA LEU A 196 -17.81 7.07 -12.40
C LEU A 196 -18.52 6.34 -13.53
N GLN A 197 -18.59 5.01 -13.49
CA GLN A 197 -19.29 4.19 -14.46
C GLN A 197 -20.81 4.30 -14.32
N GLU A 198 -21.31 4.33 -13.07
CA GLU A 198 -22.75 4.38 -12.80
C GLU A 198 -23.34 5.78 -12.90
N HIS A 199 -22.54 6.85 -12.62
CA HIS A 199 -23.00 8.21 -12.54
C HIS A 199 -22.27 9.14 -13.55
N THR A 200 -22.75 9.15 -14.77
CA THR A 200 -22.18 9.96 -15.86
C THR A 200 -22.09 11.46 -15.56
N ALA A 201 -23.01 12.01 -14.76
CA ALA A 201 -22.98 13.41 -14.33
C ALA A 201 -21.74 13.72 -13.47
N ILE A 202 -21.38 12.82 -12.57
CA ILE A 202 -20.17 12.93 -11.72
C ILE A 202 -18.91 12.81 -12.60
N ALA A 203 -18.89 11.84 -13.51
CA ALA A 203 -17.79 11.68 -14.45
C ALA A 203 -17.57 12.95 -15.28
N GLN A 204 -18.62 13.51 -15.86
CA GLN A 204 -18.56 14.76 -16.63
C GLN A 204 -18.11 15.96 -15.78
N GLN A 205 -18.53 16.04 -14.51
CA GLN A 205 -18.06 17.08 -13.60
C GLN A 205 -16.55 16.99 -13.39
N LEU A 206 -16.02 15.79 -13.17
CA LEU A 206 -14.58 15.56 -12.97
C LEU A 206 -13.79 15.77 -14.29
N HIS A 207 -14.32 15.39 -15.45
CA HIS A 207 -13.71 15.68 -16.76
C HIS A 207 -13.64 17.20 -17.04
N ARG A 208 -14.64 17.97 -16.58
CA ARG A 208 -14.59 19.44 -16.65
C ARG A 208 -13.57 20.03 -15.68
N ARG A 209 -13.44 19.44 -14.49
CA ARG A 209 -12.51 19.90 -13.46
C ARG A 209 -11.06 19.57 -13.82
N PHE A 210 -10.76 18.32 -14.15
CA PHE A 210 -9.40 17.86 -14.39
C PHE A 210 -9.11 17.80 -15.91
N LYS A 211 -8.44 18.84 -16.40
CA LYS A 211 -8.03 18.94 -17.82
C LYS A 211 -6.66 18.33 -18.07
N VAL A 212 -5.86 18.17 -17.01
CA VAL A 212 -4.52 17.57 -17.07
C VAL A 212 -4.42 16.51 -15.99
N ILE A 213 -4.05 15.30 -16.39
CA ILE A 213 -3.77 14.19 -15.48
C ILE A 213 -2.33 13.73 -15.72
N LEU A 214 -1.52 13.78 -14.66
CA LEU A 214 -0.13 13.36 -14.65
C LEU A 214 0.01 12.16 -13.72
N VAL A 215 0.66 11.08 -14.16
CA VAL A 215 0.85 9.86 -13.33
C VAL A 215 2.33 9.55 -13.24
N ASP A 216 2.87 9.49 -12.03
CA ASP A 216 4.24 9.04 -11.75
C ASP A 216 4.27 7.55 -11.37
N GLU A 217 5.41 6.90 -11.60
CA GLU A 217 5.64 5.48 -11.33
C GLU A 217 4.55 4.56 -11.93
N TYR A 218 4.10 4.88 -13.16
CA TYR A 218 2.95 4.23 -13.78
C TYR A 218 3.09 2.71 -13.94
N GLN A 219 4.31 2.17 -14.00
CA GLN A 219 4.59 0.72 -14.07
C GLN A 219 4.16 -0.04 -12.80
N ASP A 220 3.87 0.64 -11.71
CA ASP A 220 3.42 0.03 -10.45
C ASP A 220 1.88 0.05 -10.31
N SER A 221 1.17 0.59 -11.29
CA SER A 221 -0.30 0.65 -11.27
C SER A 221 -0.92 -0.73 -11.43
N ASN A 222 -1.99 -0.99 -10.66
CA ASN A 222 -2.83 -2.17 -10.83
C ASN A 222 -3.97 -1.91 -11.83
N SER A 223 -4.74 -2.95 -12.12
CA SER A 223 -5.86 -2.86 -13.07
C SER A 223 -6.94 -1.86 -12.63
N ALA A 224 -7.26 -1.78 -11.35
CA ALA A 224 -8.25 -0.83 -10.83
C ALA A 224 -7.79 0.63 -10.97
N GLN A 225 -6.51 0.91 -10.71
CA GLN A 225 -5.92 2.25 -10.87
C GLN A 225 -5.90 2.66 -12.35
N PHE A 226 -5.60 1.72 -13.25
CA PHE A 226 -5.71 1.95 -14.68
C PHE A 226 -7.16 2.27 -15.09
N GLN A 227 -8.14 1.51 -14.60
CA GLN A 227 -9.55 1.78 -14.87
C GLN A 227 -9.96 3.16 -14.33
N LEU A 228 -9.53 3.52 -13.12
CA LEU A 228 -9.78 4.85 -12.55
C LEU A 228 -9.20 5.96 -13.44
N LEU A 229 -7.95 5.81 -13.91
CA LEU A 229 -7.35 6.76 -14.83
C LEU A 229 -8.19 6.88 -16.11
N ARG A 230 -8.65 5.77 -16.66
CA ARG A 230 -9.46 5.75 -17.89
C ARG A 230 -10.80 6.45 -17.68
N GLU A 231 -11.51 6.17 -16.58
CA GLU A 231 -12.80 6.79 -16.28
C GLU A 231 -12.67 8.31 -15.96
N LEU A 232 -11.52 8.76 -15.45
CA LEU A 232 -11.21 10.17 -15.24
C LEU A 232 -10.82 10.92 -16.52
N THR A 233 -10.50 10.21 -17.61
CA THR A 233 -10.05 10.80 -18.86
C THR A 233 -11.25 11.11 -19.76
N GLY A 234 -11.58 12.40 -19.90
CA GLY A 234 -12.55 12.89 -20.86
C GLY A 234 -11.92 13.23 -22.22
N GLU A 235 -12.76 13.61 -23.20
CA GLU A 235 -12.31 13.93 -24.58
C GLU A 235 -11.23 15.03 -24.62
N ASP A 236 -11.33 16.05 -23.77
CA ASP A 236 -10.39 17.18 -23.68
C ASP A 236 -9.32 17.00 -22.60
N THR A 237 -9.17 15.82 -22.02
CA THR A 237 -8.22 15.59 -20.92
C THR A 237 -6.85 15.21 -21.48
N TYR A 238 -5.84 16.02 -21.19
CA TYR A 238 -4.45 15.68 -21.46
C TYR A 238 -3.92 14.70 -20.44
N VAL A 239 -3.46 13.53 -20.87
CA VAL A 239 -2.89 12.48 -20.01
C VAL A 239 -1.39 12.36 -20.26
N CYS A 240 -0.59 12.42 -19.21
CA CYS A 240 0.84 12.16 -19.26
C CYS A 240 1.23 11.16 -18.16
N VAL A 241 1.80 10.05 -18.54
CA VAL A 241 2.30 9.03 -17.61
C VAL A 241 3.81 8.93 -17.68
N VAL A 242 4.45 8.74 -16.54
CA VAL A 242 5.89 8.54 -16.41
C VAL A 242 6.13 7.21 -15.70
N GLY A 243 7.04 6.41 -16.26
CA GLY A 243 7.35 5.12 -15.65
C GLY A 243 8.61 4.49 -16.22
N ASP A 244 8.97 3.37 -15.62
CA ASP A 244 10.10 2.53 -15.99
C ASP A 244 9.67 1.06 -15.92
N ASP A 245 9.43 0.42 -17.06
CA ASP A 245 9.03 -0.99 -17.16
C ASP A 245 10.06 -1.92 -16.50
N ASP A 246 11.35 -1.54 -16.49
CA ASP A 246 12.42 -2.29 -15.81
C ASP A 246 12.41 -2.11 -14.28
N GLN A 247 11.57 -1.22 -13.72
CA GLN A 247 11.40 -1.01 -12.28
C GLN A 247 10.03 -1.46 -11.74
N SER A 248 9.27 -2.26 -12.51
CA SER A 248 8.03 -2.86 -12.04
C SER A 248 8.34 -4.07 -11.14
N ILE A 249 8.25 -3.87 -9.82
CA ILE A 249 8.64 -4.83 -8.77
C ILE A 249 7.54 -5.05 -7.71
N TYR A 250 6.29 -4.67 -8.00
CA TYR A 250 5.17 -4.77 -7.07
C TYR A 250 4.02 -5.65 -7.58
N ARG A 251 4.31 -6.66 -8.42
CA ARG A 251 3.32 -7.63 -8.90
C ARG A 251 2.63 -8.36 -7.76
N PHE A 252 3.38 -8.66 -6.69
CA PHE A 252 2.82 -9.27 -5.48
C PHE A 252 1.80 -8.36 -4.74
N ARG A 253 1.74 -7.05 -5.10
CA ARG A 253 0.72 -6.07 -4.68
C ARG A 253 -0.28 -5.75 -5.79
N GLY A 254 -0.38 -6.58 -6.81
CA GLY A 254 -1.32 -6.40 -7.91
C GLY A 254 -0.85 -5.46 -9.03
N ALA A 255 0.40 -4.97 -9.00
CA ALA A 255 0.92 -4.16 -10.10
C ALA A 255 0.97 -4.96 -11.41
N GLU A 256 0.54 -4.33 -12.50
CA GLU A 256 0.44 -4.92 -13.83
C GLU A 256 1.38 -4.18 -14.80
N VAL A 257 2.55 -4.76 -15.08
CA VAL A 257 3.50 -4.16 -16.03
C VAL A 257 2.89 -3.96 -17.42
N GLN A 258 1.87 -4.74 -17.78
CA GLN A 258 1.14 -4.61 -19.03
C GLN A 258 0.49 -3.23 -19.19
N ASN A 259 0.15 -2.54 -18.10
CA ASN A 259 -0.43 -1.18 -18.19
C ASN A 259 0.51 -0.21 -18.90
N ILE A 260 1.81 -0.23 -18.57
CA ILE A 260 2.80 0.64 -19.23
C ILE A 260 3.18 0.10 -20.62
N LEU A 261 3.28 -1.23 -20.79
CA LEU A 261 3.67 -1.85 -22.06
C LEU A 261 2.63 -1.66 -23.16
N THR A 262 1.35 -1.47 -22.79
CA THR A 262 0.23 -1.32 -23.73
C THR A 262 -0.43 0.06 -23.68
N PHE A 263 0.20 1.03 -23.05
CA PHE A 263 -0.37 2.37 -22.86
C PHE A 263 -0.75 3.05 -24.19
N ASP A 264 0.08 2.93 -25.22
CA ASP A 264 -0.16 3.46 -26.56
C ASP A 264 -1.36 2.83 -27.28
N ARG A 265 -1.71 1.60 -26.92
CA ARG A 265 -2.93 0.92 -27.43
C ARG A 265 -4.19 1.38 -26.70
N GLN A 266 -4.05 1.68 -25.39
CA GLN A 266 -5.16 2.13 -24.55
C GLN A 266 -5.48 3.62 -24.76
N PHE A 267 -4.46 4.44 -25.06
CA PHE A 267 -4.57 5.86 -25.36
C PHE A 267 -4.03 6.12 -26.77
N PRO A 268 -4.91 6.15 -27.80
CA PRO A 268 -4.50 6.34 -29.18
C PRO A 268 -3.72 7.65 -29.40
N HIS A 269 -2.83 7.65 -30.36
CA HIS A 269 -1.97 8.80 -30.71
C HIS A 269 -0.96 9.17 -29.62
N THR A 270 -0.65 8.25 -28.71
CA THR A 270 0.35 8.48 -27.65
C THR A 270 1.72 8.79 -28.26
N LYS A 271 2.31 9.88 -27.81
CA LYS A 271 3.74 10.18 -28.02
C LYS A 271 4.55 9.44 -26.95
N ILE A 272 5.61 8.73 -27.36
CA ILE A 272 6.54 8.08 -26.45
C ILE A 272 7.87 8.83 -26.47
N ILE A 273 8.30 9.34 -25.31
CA ILE A 273 9.60 10.01 -25.13
C ILE A 273 10.44 9.17 -24.16
N ARG A 274 11.70 8.87 -24.55
CA ARG A 274 12.61 8.04 -23.73
C ARG A 274 13.65 8.91 -23.06
N LEU A 275 13.71 8.84 -21.70
CA LEU A 275 14.72 9.48 -20.91
C LEU A 275 15.80 8.43 -20.54
N VAL A 276 16.85 8.40 -21.33
CA VAL A 276 17.91 7.37 -21.22
C VAL A 276 19.16 7.86 -20.49
N ARG A 277 19.33 9.17 -20.26
CA ARG A 277 20.48 9.72 -19.54
C ARG A 277 20.31 9.52 -18.03
N ASN A 278 21.21 8.72 -17.45
CA ASN A 278 21.28 8.49 -16.01
C ASN A 278 22.27 9.46 -15.35
N TYR A 279 21.80 10.23 -14.37
CA TYR A 279 22.59 11.23 -13.63
C TYR A 279 23.05 10.70 -12.25
N ARG A 280 22.64 9.48 -11.88
CA ARG A 280 22.91 8.88 -10.57
C ARG A 280 24.21 8.09 -10.55
N SER A 281 24.35 7.12 -11.43
CA SER A 281 25.37 6.08 -11.38
C SER A 281 26.44 6.27 -12.44
N TYR A 282 27.64 5.76 -12.20
CA TYR A 282 28.67 5.61 -13.21
C TYR A 282 28.33 4.45 -14.19
N GLU A 283 28.93 4.49 -15.39
CA GLU A 283 28.69 3.51 -16.47
C GLU A 283 28.90 2.05 -16.04
N PRO A 284 29.99 1.65 -15.31
CA PRO A 284 30.20 0.26 -14.93
C PRO A 284 29.01 -0.35 -14.16
N ILE A 285 28.35 0.43 -13.30
CA ILE A 285 27.20 -0.02 -12.53
C ILE A 285 26.00 -0.23 -13.46
N LEU A 286 25.76 0.71 -14.38
CA LEU A 286 24.63 0.62 -15.32
C LEU A 286 24.77 -0.58 -16.27
N ARG A 287 25.99 -0.88 -16.70
CA ARG A 287 26.24 -2.05 -17.58
C ARG A 287 25.95 -3.36 -16.87
N VAL A 288 26.29 -3.51 -15.59
CA VAL A 288 25.92 -4.68 -14.79
C VAL A 288 24.39 -4.78 -14.67
N ALA A 289 23.71 -3.70 -14.35
CA ALA A 289 22.27 -3.69 -14.24
C ALA A 289 21.57 -4.04 -15.56
N ASP A 290 22.05 -3.49 -16.69
CA ASP A 290 21.48 -3.74 -18.01
C ASP A 290 21.73 -5.19 -18.48
N SER A 291 22.90 -5.78 -18.18
CA SER A 291 23.22 -7.18 -18.55
C SER A 291 22.23 -8.18 -17.96
N VAL A 292 21.73 -7.92 -16.75
CA VAL A 292 20.73 -8.78 -16.09
C VAL A 292 19.34 -8.52 -16.66
N VAL A 293 18.89 -7.27 -16.66
CA VAL A 293 17.49 -6.95 -17.03
C VAL A 293 17.21 -7.15 -18.52
N SER A 294 18.25 -7.10 -19.37
CA SER A 294 18.12 -7.33 -20.82
C SER A 294 17.67 -8.76 -21.17
N ARG A 295 17.73 -9.71 -20.23
CA ARG A 295 17.23 -11.09 -20.40
C ARG A 295 15.71 -11.21 -20.28
N ASN A 296 15.03 -10.16 -19.81
CA ASN A 296 13.57 -10.15 -19.74
C ASN A 296 12.95 -9.94 -21.12
N GLU A 297 11.86 -10.66 -21.38
CA GLU A 297 11.06 -10.49 -22.58
C GLU A 297 10.03 -9.35 -22.44
N GLY A 298 9.49 -8.84 -23.53
CA GLY A 298 8.40 -7.85 -23.51
C GLY A 298 8.76 -6.45 -23.01
N ARG A 299 10.04 -6.06 -22.97
CA ARG A 299 10.50 -4.73 -22.59
C ARG A 299 10.23 -3.69 -23.68
N LEU A 300 9.96 -2.43 -23.29
CA LEU A 300 9.89 -1.30 -24.23
C LEU A 300 11.26 -0.88 -24.81
N GLY A 301 12.34 -1.48 -24.32
CA GLY A 301 13.71 -1.36 -24.79
C GLY A 301 14.30 0.03 -24.56
N LYS A 302 15.24 0.12 -23.65
CA LYS A 302 16.08 1.28 -23.40
C LYS A 302 17.43 0.83 -22.87
N THR A 303 18.48 1.55 -23.21
CA THR A 303 19.82 1.39 -22.65
C THR A 303 20.22 2.71 -22.00
N LEU A 304 20.63 2.65 -20.72
CA LEU A 304 20.97 3.85 -19.97
C LEU A 304 22.36 4.36 -20.35
N ILE A 305 22.47 5.68 -20.49
CA ILE A 305 23.71 6.38 -20.78
C ILE A 305 24.13 7.15 -19.51
N ALA A 306 25.31 6.82 -18.95
CA ALA A 306 25.82 7.49 -17.78
C ALA A 306 26.21 8.95 -18.09
N ALA A 307 25.50 9.91 -17.52
CA ALA A 307 25.91 11.33 -17.59
C ALA A 307 27.17 11.61 -16.75
N ARG A 308 27.46 10.75 -15.75
CA ARG A 308 28.66 10.82 -14.90
C ARG A 308 29.91 10.22 -15.58
N GLY A 309 29.75 9.61 -16.76
CA GLY A 309 30.82 9.06 -17.57
C GLY A 309 31.30 7.66 -17.15
N THR A 310 32.42 7.24 -17.73
CA THR A 310 33.05 5.91 -17.56
C THR A 310 33.90 5.79 -16.31
N GLY A 311 34.20 6.91 -15.65
CA GLY A 311 34.89 6.94 -14.35
C GLY A 311 34.08 6.21 -13.29
N GLY A 312 34.73 5.64 -12.32
CA GLY A 312 34.05 4.92 -11.23
C GLY A 312 34.66 3.54 -11.02
N GLN A 313 34.42 3.00 -9.85
CA GLN A 313 34.92 1.66 -9.52
C GLN A 313 34.16 0.61 -10.31
N LYS A 314 34.89 -0.37 -10.86
CA LYS A 314 34.26 -1.56 -11.44
C LYS A 314 33.53 -2.35 -10.34
N PRO A 315 32.29 -2.79 -10.54
CA PRO A 315 31.57 -3.56 -9.54
C PRO A 315 32.32 -4.83 -9.13
N CYS A 316 32.26 -5.17 -7.83
CA CYS A 316 32.98 -6.31 -7.27
C CYS A 316 31.99 -7.42 -6.86
N LEU A 317 32.30 -8.67 -7.24
CA LEU A 317 31.58 -9.87 -6.83
C LEU A 317 32.45 -10.69 -5.90
N TYR A 318 31.97 -10.94 -4.67
CA TYR A 318 32.67 -11.75 -3.66
C TYR A 318 31.99 -13.10 -3.49
N TYR A 319 32.74 -14.18 -3.65
CA TYR A 319 32.33 -15.50 -3.21
C TYR A 319 32.89 -15.80 -1.82
N LEU A 320 32.04 -16.10 -0.87
CA LEU A 320 32.35 -16.21 0.54
C LEU A 320 31.95 -17.57 1.11
N PRO A 321 32.65 -18.07 2.12
CA PRO A 321 32.35 -19.38 2.70
C PRO A 321 31.03 -19.39 3.49
N SER A 322 30.67 -18.29 4.15
CA SER A 322 29.51 -18.23 5.04
C SER A 322 28.91 -16.83 5.14
N GLN A 323 27.71 -16.76 5.69
CA GLN A 323 27.03 -15.50 6.01
C GLN A 323 27.79 -14.65 7.05
N ASP A 324 28.58 -15.28 7.92
CA ASP A 324 29.36 -14.57 8.93
C ASP A 324 30.55 -13.87 8.25
N ALA A 325 31.23 -14.55 7.32
CA ALA A 325 32.26 -13.92 6.48
C ALA A 325 31.70 -12.79 5.60
N GLU A 326 30.43 -12.87 5.19
CA GLU A 326 29.72 -11.81 4.45
C GLU A 326 29.56 -10.54 5.33
N ALA A 327 29.11 -10.70 6.57
CA ALA A 327 28.94 -9.61 7.49
C ALA A 327 30.30 -8.96 7.86
N GLU A 328 31.33 -9.77 8.07
CA GLU A 328 32.70 -9.29 8.31
C GLU A 328 33.28 -8.51 7.12
N LEU A 329 33.05 -8.96 5.89
CA LEU A 329 33.45 -8.22 4.68
C LEU A 329 32.77 -6.85 4.64
N CYS A 330 31.45 -6.80 4.93
CA CYS A 330 30.72 -5.51 4.99
C CYS A 330 31.36 -4.57 6.00
N VAL A 331 31.71 -5.06 7.20
CA VAL A 331 32.43 -4.28 8.23
C VAL A 331 33.76 -3.74 7.68
N GLN A 332 34.55 -4.58 7.01
CA GLN A 332 35.86 -4.18 6.48
C GLN A 332 35.72 -3.09 5.42
N LEU A 333 34.78 -3.22 4.48
CA LEU A 333 34.55 -2.23 3.42
C LEU A 333 34.12 -0.90 4.00
N ILE A 334 33.14 -0.91 4.91
CA ILE A 334 32.61 0.29 5.56
C ILE A 334 33.69 1.00 6.38
N LYS A 335 34.38 0.27 7.28
CA LYS A 335 35.44 0.86 8.11
C LYS A 335 36.58 1.42 7.29
N LYS A 336 36.95 0.76 6.17
CA LYS A 336 37.96 1.28 5.25
C LYS A 336 37.55 2.62 4.64
N ALA A 337 36.30 2.75 4.19
CA ALA A 337 35.80 3.99 3.60
C ALA A 337 35.65 5.12 4.63
N VAL A 338 35.14 4.81 5.81
CA VAL A 338 34.99 5.79 6.90
C VAL A 338 36.37 6.32 7.37
N ARG A 339 37.39 5.44 7.46
CA ARG A 339 38.77 5.88 7.73
C ARG A 339 39.35 6.79 6.66
N ALA A 340 38.87 6.68 5.43
CA ALA A 340 39.23 7.55 4.31
C ALA A 340 38.39 8.83 4.24
N GLY A 341 37.53 9.11 5.24
CA GLY A 341 36.71 10.32 5.35
C GLY A 341 35.30 10.22 4.81
N GLY A 342 34.81 9.00 4.47
CA GLY A 342 33.40 8.74 4.11
C GLY A 342 32.49 8.69 5.32
N ALA A 343 31.18 8.80 5.10
CA ALA A 343 30.16 8.70 6.14
C ALA A 343 29.55 7.27 6.19
N TYR A 344 29.01 6.89 7.33
CA TYR A 344 28.24 5.64 7.45
C TYR A 344 26.97 5.69 6.62
N SER A 345 26.32 6.84 6.54
CA SER A 345 25.10 7.09 5.76
C SER A 345 25.31 6.97 4.23
N ASP A 346 26.55 6.97 3.76
CA ASP A 346 26.87 6.68 2.35
C ASP A 346 26.62 5.22 1.95
N TRP A 347 26.38 4.33 2.94
CA TRP A 347 26.32 2.88 2.74
C TRP A 347 24.93 2.30 2.94
N ALA A 348 24.53 1.42 2.02
CA ALA A 348 23.37 0.56 2.17
C ALA A 348 23.72 -0.90 1.92
N ILE A 349 23.23 -1.78 2.81
CA ILE A 349 23.24 -3.23 2.63
C ILE A 349 21.85 -3.68 2.23
N LEU A 350 21.75 -4.24 1.04
CA LEU A 350 20.51 -4.67 0.43
C LEU A 350 20.37 -6.20 0.53
N TYR A 351 19.24 -6.63 1.04
CA TYR A 351 18.92 -8.06 1.16
C TYR A 351 17.49 -8.34 0.67
N ARG A 352 17.21 -9.61 0.37
CA ARG A 352 15.89 -10.00 -0.18
C ARG A 352 14.80 -10.08 0.88
N THR A 353 15.12 -10.50 2.10
CA THR A 353 14.17 -10.66 3.20
C THR A 353 14.72 -10.08 4.50
N ASN A 354 13.83 -9.57 5.35
CA ASN A 354 14.20 -9.01 6.65
C ASN A 354 14.90 -10.03 7.59
N ALA A 355 14.67 -11.33 7.42
CA ALA A 355 15.35 -12.35 8.21
C ALA A 355 16.88 -12.32 8.05
N GLN A 356 17.38 -11.78 6.93
CA GLN A 356 18.81 -11.66 6.67
C GLN A 356 19.48 -10.54 7.46
N SER A 357 18.70 -9.55 7.94
CA SER A 357 19.28 -8.40 8.67
C SER A 357 19.93 -8.78 9.99
N LEU A 358 19.40 -9.80 10.69
CA LEU A 358 19.84 -10.18 12.04
C LEU A 358 21.35 -10.45 12.13
N ASN A 359 21.93 -11.09 11.13
CA ASN A 359 23.37 -11.37 11.10
C ASN A 359 24.21 -10.09 10.97
N PHE A 360 23.76 -9.16 10.14
CA PHE A 360 24.40 -7.83 10.00
C PHE A 360 24.23 -7.00 11.27
N GLU A 361 23.04 -6.97 11.86
CA GLU A 361 22.76 -6.23 13.09
C GLU A 361 23.67 -6.70 14.24
N THR A 362 23.76 -8.03 14.44
CA THR A 362 24.61 -8.61 15.49
C THR A 362 26.09 -8.26 15.28
N THR A 363 26.59 -8.42 14.06
CA THR A 363 28.01 -8.12 13.72
C THR A 363 28.28 -6.63 13.86
N PHE A 364 27.36 -5.76 13.42
CA PHE A 364 27.55 -4.30 13.48
C PHE A 364 27.50 -3.77 14.91
N LEU A 365 26.66 -4.35 15.77
CA LEU A 365 26.64 -4.04 17.20
C LEU A 365 27.98 -4.39 17.85
N HIS A 366 28.50 -5.60 17.57
CA HIS A 366 29.80 -6.04 18.09
C HIS A 366 30.94 -5.13 17.63
N GLU A 367 30.92 -4.76 16.36
CA GLU A 367 31.95 -3.92 15.70
C GLU A 367 31.71 -2.41 15.87
N LYS A 368 30.69 -2.01 16.62
CA LYS A 368 30.30 -0.61 16.92
C LYS A 368 30.07 0.23 15.66
N ILE A 369 29.44 -0.36 14.65
CA ILE A 369 29.03 0.35 13.44
C ILE A 369 27.61 0.90 13.65
N PRO A 370 27.40 2.23 13.56
CA PRO A 370 26.06 2.81 13.57
C PRO A 370 25.26 2.29 12.38
N HIS A 371 24.09 1.71 12.64
CA HIS A 371 23.23 1.16 11.60
C HIS A 371 21.76 1.37 11.92
N LYS A 372 20.93 1.32 10.88
CA LYS A 372 19.50 1.46 10.95
C LYS A 372 18.84 0.40 10.07
N VAL A 373 17.93 -0.39 10.66
CA VAL A 373 17.11 -1.35 9.90
C VAL A 373 15.86 -0.64 9.40
N VAL A 374 15.69 -0.61 8.08
CA VAL A 374 14.55 0.03 7.43
C VAL A 374 13.47 -1.02 7.16
N GLY A 375 12.25 -0.81 7.66
CA GLY A 375 11.11 -1.70 7.43
C GLY A 375 10.78 -2.65 8.57
N THR A 376 11.29 -2.43 9.78
CA THR A 376 10.78 -3.09 10.99
C THR A 376 9.43 -2.50 11.42
N LEU A 377 8.69 -3.20 12.30
CA LEU A 377 7.32 -2.88 12.74
C LEU A 377 7.06 -1.37 12.78
N LYS A 378 6.20 -0.94 11.89
CA LYS A 378 5.89 0.48 11.67
C LYS A 378 5.35 1.10 12.94
N PHE A 379 5.69 2.35 13.21
CA PHE A 379 5.22 3.12 14.36
C PHE A 379 3.70 2.97 14.55
N TYR A 380 2.93 3.12 13.47
CA TYR A 380 1.47 3.04 13.49
C TYR A 380 0.89 1.62 13.65
N GLU A 381 1.71 0.58 13.58
CA GLU A 381 1.30 -0.82 13.80
C GLU A 381 1.45 -1.27 15.25
N ARG A 382 2.10 -0.45 16.09
CA ARG A 382 2.27 -0.73 17.51
C ARG A 382 0.93 -0.74 18.23
N GLU A 383 0.79 -1.64 19.20
CA GLU A 383 -0.47 -1.87 19.92
C GLU A 383 -1.04 -0.59 20.54
N GLU A 384 -0.20 0.16 21.26
CA GLU A 384 -0.57 1.40 21.92
C GLU A 384 -1.03 2.49 20.94
N ILE A 385 -0.40 2.54 19.79
CA ILE A 385 -0.76 3.50 18.74
C ILE A 385 -2.09 3.12 18.09
N LYS A 386 -2.28 1.84 17.73
CA LYS A 386 -3.57 1.33 17.22
C LYS A 386 -4.71 1.56 18.23
N ASP A 387 -4.44 1.47 19.52
CA ASP A 387 -5.44 1.75 20.56
C ASP A 387 -5.83 3.24 20.60
N ALA A 388 -4.86 4.13 20.55
CA ALA A 388 -5.12 5.57 20.50
C ALA A 388 -5.86 5.97 19.22
N LEU A 389 -5.44 5.46 18.06
CA LEU A 389 -6.10 5.70 16.78
C LEU A 389 -7.55 5.19 16.77
N ALA A 390 -7.83 4.03 17.38
CA ALA A 390 -9.19 3.53 17.51
C ALA A 390 -10.09 4.44 18.36
N LEU A 391 -9.56 5.07 19.43
CA LEU A 391 -10.32 6.08 20.18
C LEU A 391 -10.61 7.30 19.33
N LEU A 392 -9.62 7.81 18.62
CA LEU A 392 -9.78 8.97 17.74
C LEU A 392 -10.76 8.69 16.59
N ALA A 393 -10.66 7.50 15.99
CA ALA A 393 -11.59 7.03 14.96
C ALA A 393 -13.03 6.96 15.50
N LEU A 394 -13.23 6.43 16.71
CA LEU A 394 -14.55 6.36 17.34
C LEU A 394 -15.13 7.74 17.68
N ILE A 395 -14.29 8.72 17.99
CA ILE A 395 -14.70 10.13 18.18
C ILE A 395 -15.10 10.75 16.84
N ALA A 396 -14.31 10.53 15.78
CA ALA A 396 -14.61 11.06 14.44
C ALA A 396 -15.80 10.35 13.79
N ASN A 397 -15.83 9.00 13.87
CA ASN A 397 -16.88 8.14 13.32
C ASN A 397 -17.46 7.22 14.41
N GLY A 398 -18.52 7.64 15.04
CA GLY A 398 -19.16 6.88 16.11
C GLY A 398 -19.83 5.57 15.64
N ARG A 399 -19.86 5.26 14.34
CA ARG A 399 -20.36 4.00 13.79
C ARG A 399 -19.27 2.94 13.58
N ASP A 400 -18.01 3.24 13.89
CA ASP A 400 -16.90 2.31 13.77
C ASP A 400 -17.00 1.19 14.81
N GLU A 401 -17.53 0.05 14.39
CA GLU A 401 -17.70 -1.14 15.24
C GLU A 401 -16.37 -1.73 15.68
N ILE A 402 -15.35 -1.71 14.82
CA ILE A 402 -14.05 -2.31 15.13
C ILE A 402 -13.35 -1.47 16.19
N ALA A 403 -13.32 -0.15 16.01
CA ALA A 403 -12.80 0.78 17.00
C ALA A 403 -13.57 0.68 18.34
N PHE A 404 -14.90 0.60 18.30
CA PHE A 404 -15.72 0.41 19.49
C PHE A 404 -15.37 -0.89 20.23
N ARG A 405 -15.33 -2.04 19.55
CA ARG A 405 -14.98 -3.33 20.13
C ARG A 405 -13.58 -3.36 20.71
N ARG A 406 -12.63 -2.72 20.03
CA ARG A 406 -11.25 -2.62 20.49
C ARG A 406 -11.14 -1.86 21.79
N MET A 407 -11.87 -0.77 21.96
CA MET A 407 -11.69 0.18 23.05
C MET A 407 -12.70 0.06 24.18
N VAL A 408 -13.87 -0.52 23.98
CA VAL A 408 -14.92 -0.60 25.00
C VAL A 408 -14.51 -1.34 26.27
N ASN A 409 -13.56 -2.27 26.18
CA ASN A 409 -13.01 -3.00 27.33
C ASN A 409 -11.49 -2.77 27.53
N LYS A 410 -10.92 -1.75 26.95
CA LYS A 410 -9.49 -1.41 27.14
C LYS A 410 -9.37 0.08 27.59
N PRO A 411 -8.87 0.33 28.81
CA PRO A 411 -8.56 -0.61 29.93
C PRO A 411 -9.73 -1.51 30.32
N ALA A 412 -9.44 -2.59 31.04
CA ALA A 412 -10.45 -3.60 31.38
C ALA A 412 -11.64 -3.01 32.18
N ARG A 413 -12.85 -3.06 31.60
CA ARG A 413 -14.09 -2.55 32.18
C ARG A 413 -15.10 -3.65 32.51
N GLY A 414 -14.69 -4.94 32.43
CA GLY A 414 -15.57 -6.08 32.64
C GLY A 414 -16.57 -6.31 31.50
N ILE A 415 -16.28 -5.80 30.30
CA ILE A 415 -17.10 -5.91 29.10
C ILE A 415 -16.44 -6.93 28.17
N GLY A 416 -16.62 -8.23 28.48
CA GLY A 416 -16.12 -9.32 27.64
C GLY A 416 -16.86 -9.47 26.33
N GLU A 417 -16.38 -10.32 25.42
CA GLU A 417 -16.84 -10.48 24.06
C GLU A 417 -18.35 -10.73 23.94
N THR A 418 -18.91 -11.60 24.80
CA THR A 418 -20.35 -11.86 24.83
C THR A 418 -21.16 -10.60 25.13
N THR A 419 -20.67 -9.75 26.02
CA THR A 419 -21.30 -8.47 26.36
C THR A 419 -21.20 -7.48 25.20
N GLN A 420 -20.01 -7.39 24.57
CA GLN A 420 -19.81 -6.58 23.37
C GLN A 420 -20.75 -6.96 22.26
N ASN A 421 -20.95 -8.27 22.01
CA ASN A 421 -21.87 -8.76 20.99
C ASN A 421 -23.32 -8.31 21.26
N LYS A 422 -23.75 -8.32 22.51
CA LYS A 422 -25.08 -7.81 22.91
C LYS A 422 -25.20 -6.31 22.70
N LEU A 423 -24.19 -5.52 23.02
CA LEU A 423 -24.18 -4.07 22.83
C LEU A 423 -24.24 -3.69 21.35
N VAL A 424 -23.43 -4.35 20.54
CA VAL A 424 -23.44 -4.13 19.09
C VAL A 424 -24.76 -4.54 18.45
N ALA A 425 -25.32 -5.70 18.81
CA ALA A 425 -26.63 -6.13 18.31
C ALA A 425 -27.74 -5.13 18.69
N TYR A 426 -27.72 -4.59 19.90
CA TYR A 426 -28.67 -3.57 20.34
C TYR A 426 -28.53 -2.27 19.53
N ALA A 427 -27.31 -1.77 19.35
CA ALA A 427 -27.08 -0.56 18.58
C ALA A 427 -27.46 -0.70 17.11
N ARG A 428 -27.18 -1.85 16.49
CA ARG A 428 -27.59 -2.14 15.11
C ARG A 428 -29.10 -2.15 14.93
N ALA A 429 -29.85 -2.76 15.86
CA ALA A 429 -31.30 -2.76 15.82
C ALA A 429 -31.84 -1.31 15.90
N ALA A 430 -31.22 -0.45 16.72
CA ALA A 430 -31.58 0.95 16.81
C ALA A 430 -31.24 1.73 15.52
N PHE A 431 -30.10 1.45 14.88
CA PHE A 431 -29.75 2.07 13.59
C PHE A 431 -30.74 1.70 12.50
N ALA A 432 -31.15 0.43 12.39
CA ALA A 432 -32.13 -0.04 11.43
C ALA A 432 -33.51 0.62 11.62
N SER A 433 -33.93 0.78 12.87
CA SER A 433 -35.23 1.43 13.15
C SER A 433 -35.25 2.93 12.81
N LEU A 434 -34.12 3.62 12.94
CA LEU A 434 -34.00 5.03 12.60
C LEU A 434 -33.93 5.25 11.08
N SER A 435 -33.29 4.36 10.33
CA SER A 435 -33.25 4.40 8.87
C SER A 435 -34.64 4.21 8.26
N ALA A 436 -35.44 3.30 8.81
CA ALA A 436 -36.80 3.04 8.34
C ALA A 436 -37.78 4.22 8.57
N HIS A 437 -37.46 5.15 9.48
CA HIS A 437 -38.25 6.38 9.68
C HIS A 437 -37.89 7.52 8.73
N ILE A 438 -36.73 7.49 8.10
CA ILE A 438 -36.25 8.49 7.13
C ILE A 438 -36.86 8.23 5.73
N ASP A 439 -37.13 6.96 5.39
CA ASP A 439 -37.67 6.55 4.10
C ASP A 439 -39.22 6.61 4.01
N SER A 440 -39.92 7.15 5.00
CA SER A 440 -41.37 7.36 4.92
C SER A 440 -41.69 8.74 4.36
N PRO A 441 -42.31 8.84 3.18
CA PRO A 441 -42.73 10.13 2.62
C PRO A 441 -43.82 10.74 3.49
N ALA A 442 -43.51 11.83 4.13
CA ALA A 442 -44.54 12.68 4.78
C ALA A 442 -45.34 13.41 3.70
N ASN A 443 -46.47 12.80 3.29
CA ASN A 443 -47.67 13.54 2.84
C ASN A 443 -48.81 12.58 2.50
N ALA A 444 -49.74 12.45 3.41
CA ALA A 444 -51.19 12.36 3.14
C ALA A 444 -51.92 12.37 4.48
N GLY A 445 -52.73 13.41 4.65
CA GLY A 445 -53.56 13.57 5.82
C GLY A 445 -54.67 12.56 5.89
N GLU A 446 -55.15 12.39 7.11
CA GLU A 446 -56.52 11.95 7.55
C GLU A 446 -57.13 10.67 6.93
N ALA A 447 -57.15 9.63 7.67
CA ALA A 447 -58.42 9.02 8.15
C ALA A 447 -58.22 7.65 8.83
N ALA A 448 -58.65 7.58 10.08
CA ALA A 448 -59.40 6.53 10.75
C ALA A 448 -58.87 5.09 10.83
N GLU A 449 -58.59 4.73 12.08
CA GLU A 449 -58.99 3.51 12.82
C GLU A 449 -58.77 2.10 12.28
N ALA A 450 -58.20 1.31 13.19
CA ALA A 450 -58.40 -0.12 13.45
C ALA A 450 -57.58 -1.15 12.62
N GLY A 451 -56.76 -1.88 13.34
CA GLY A 451 -56.26 -3.18 12.88
C GLY A 451 -54.91 -3.64 13.48
N THR A 452 -55.00 -4.14 14.73
CA THR A 452 -53.93 -4.94 15.33
C THR A 452 -53.62 -6.17 14.50
N SER A 453 -52.41 -6.33 14.04
CA SER A 453 -51.77 -7.66 13.89
C SER A 453 -50.28 -7.59 13.96
N THR A 454 -49.77 -8.23 14.97
CA THR A 454 -48.37 -8.60 15.24
C THR A 454 -47.72 -9.32 14.08
N PHE A 455 -46.66 -8.80 13.59
CA PHE A 455 -45.62 -9.60 12.92
C PHE A 455 -44.23 -9.19 13.45
N GLY A 456 -43.77 -9.98 14.43
CA GLY A 456 -42.38 -10.01 14.84
C GLY A 456 -41.62 -10.92 13.89
N SER A 457 -40.67 -10.35 13.19
CA SER A 457 -39.57 -11.11 12.57
C SER A 457 -38.27 -10.69 13.21
N SER A 458 -37.69 -11.63 13.94
CA SER A 458 -36.43 -11.45 14.65
C SER A 458 -35.23 -11.41 13.69
N PRO A 459 -34.13 -10.72 14.04
CA PRO A 459 -32.92 -10.59 13.22
C PRO A 459 -32.18 -11.90 12.89
N GLU A 460 -32.62 -13.02 13.44
CA GLU A 460 -32.00 -14.33 13.19
C GLU A 460 -32.26 -14.91 11.80
N GLN A 461 -33.22 -14.37 11.03
CA GLN A 461 -33.56 -14.95 9.71
C GLN A 461 -32.55 -14.60 8.61
N TYR A 462 -31.92 -13.44 8.65
CA TYR A 462 -30.91 -13.09 7.63
C TYR A 462 -29.59 -13.85 7.79
N SER A 463 -29.19 -14.16 9.03
CA SER A 463 -28.02 -15.01 9.28
C SER A 463 -28.28 -16.47 8.84
N ARG A 464 -29.52 -16.94 8.86
CA ARG A 464 -29.88 -18.28 8.43
C ARG A 464 -29.93 -18.46 6.92
N SER A 465 -30.25 -17.43 6.14
CA SER A 465 -30.27 -17.55 4.68
C SER A 465 -28.85 -17.70 4.11
N ALA A 466 -27.88 -16.91 4.60
CA ALA A 466 -26.50 -17.06 4.20
C ALA A 466 -25.87 -18.39 4.67
N GLN A 467 -26.26 -18.87 5.85
CA GLN A 467 -25.87 -20.20 6.34
C GLN A 467 -26.53 -21.36 5.60
N GLN A 468 -27.74 -21.20 5.12
CA GLN A 468 -28.44 -22.21 4.33
C GLN A 468 -27.89 -22.32 2.91
N GLU A 469 -27.55 -21.22 2.26
CA GLU A 469 -26.86 -21.25 0.97
C GLU A 469 -25.46 -21.90 1.08
N PHE A 470 -24.72 -21.63 2.14
CA PHE A 470 -23.41 -22.25 2.38
C PHE A 470 -23.51 -23.77 2.58
N THR A 471 -24.54 -24.23 3.29
CA THR A 471 -24.76 -25.67 3.54
C THR A 471 -25.33 -26.40 2.31
N GLN A 472 -26.12 -25.72 1.46
CA GLN A 472 -26.66 -26.29 0.23
C GLN A 472 -25.60 -26.44 -0.87
N LEU A 473 -24.60 -25.53 -0.92
CA LEU A 473 -23.51 -25.61 -1.88
C LEU A 473 -22.54 -26.78 -1.60
N GLN A 474 -22.44 -27.22 -0.34
CA GLN A 474 -21.62 -28.40 0.00
C GLN A 474 -22.29 -29.74 -0.41
N HIS A 475 -23.60 -29.75 -0.63
CA HIS A 475 -24.31 -30.97 -1.00
C HIS A 475 -24.65 -31.13 -2.49
N ASN A 476 -24.49 -30.07 -3.31
CA ASN A 476 -24.95 -30.07 -4.71
C ASN A 476 -23.80 -30.12 -5.76
N SER A 477 -22.62 -30.60 -5.42
CA SER A 477 -21.53 -30.75 -6.39
C SER A 477 -21.64 -31.99 -7.31
N VAL A 478 -22.84 -32.53 -7.56
CA VAL A 478 -23.07 -33.57 -8.57
C VAL A 478 -24.32 -33.22 -9.38
N HIS A 479 -24.07 -32.82 -10.63
CA HIS A 479 -24.96 -32.74 -11.80
C HIS A 479 -25.19 -31.34 -12.40
N SER A 480 -24.55 -31.22 -13.55
CA SER A 480 -24.71 -30.16 -14.55
C SER A 480 -25.99 -30.30 -15.36
N GLN A 481 -26.72 -29.20 -15.59
CA GLN A 481 -27.45 -28.89 -16.83
C GLN A 481 -27.79 -27.41 -16.89
N GLN A 482 -27.52 -26.78 -18.03
CA GLN A 482 -27.85 -25.37 -18.35
C GLN A 482 -29.33 -25.21 -18.72
N PRO A 483 -29.93 -24.05 -18.49
CA PRO A 483 -30.95 -23.54 -19.37
C PRO A 483 -30.68 -22.11 -19.90
N GLU A 484 -31.31 -21.91 -21.08
CA GLU A 484 -31.21 -20.76 -21.99
C GLU A 484 -31.78 -19.44 -21.46
N LEU A 485 -31.18 -18.33 -21.96
CA LEU A 485 -31.62 -16.95 -21.78
C LEU A 485 -32.72 -16.57 -22.78
N SER A 486 -33.83 -16.01 -22.28
CA SER A 486 -34.72 -15.19 -23.11
C SER A 486 -35.36 -14.03 -22.31
N GLN A 487 -35.06 -12.83 -22.82
CA GLN A 487 -35.84 -11.58 -22.84
C GLN A 487 -36.46 -11.01 -21.56
N LEU A 488 -36.00 -9.86 -21.11
CA LEU A 488 -36.78 -8.88 -20.36
C LEU A 488 -36.55 -7.46 -20.92
N GLN A 489 -37.68 -6.76 -21.11
CA GLN A 489 -37.85 -5.44 -21.69
C GLN A 489 -37.50 -4.30 -20.70
N GLU A 490 -36.99 -3.18 -21.23
CA GLU A 490 -36.75 -1.91 -20.54
C GLU A 490 -38.06 -1.17 -20.18
N PRO A 491 -38.12 -0.43 -19.07
CA PRO A 491 -39.18 0.58 -18.86
C PRO A 491 -38.67 2.00 -19.12
N ALA A 492 -39.59 2.81 -19.68
CA ALA A 492 -39.41 4.14 -20.25
C ALA A 492 -39.07 5.25 -19.23
N ALA A 493 -38.33 6.25 -19.70
CA ALA A 493 -37.93 7.45 -19.00
C ALA A 493 -39.08 8.45 -18.78
N LEU A 494 -39.10 9.08 -17.61
CA LEU A 494 -39.91 10.26 -17.30
C LEU A 494 -39.04 11.54 -17.20
N PRO A 495 -39.54 12.73 -17.54
CA PRO A 495 -38.73 13.93 -17.72
C PRO A 495 -38.45 14.68 -16.42
N LEU A 496 -37.19 15.19 -16.33
CA LEU A 496 -36.66 16.03 -15.25
C LEU A 496 -37.24 17.45 -15.31
N GLN A 497 -37.91 17.88 -14.24
CA GLN A 497 -38.23 19.29 -14.01
C GLN A 497 -37.04 20.00 -13.34
N GLN A 498 -36.69 21.15 -13.89
CA GLN A 498 -35.73 22.11 -13.33
C GLN A 498 -36.28 22.68 -12.01
N GLN A 499 -35.55 22.54 -10.92
CA GLN A 499 -35.77 23.31 -9.70
C GLN A 499 -34.58 24.24 -9.42
N SER A 500 -34.95 25.46 -9.12
CA SER A 500 -34.12 26.63 -8.86
C SER A 500 -33.24 26.48 -7.62
N GLU A 501 -32.01 27.03 -7.72
CA GLU A 501 -31.10 27.33 -6.62
C GLU A 501 -31.75 28.27 -5.62
N ASP A 502 -31.90 27.84 -4.40
CA ASP A 502 -31.81 28.57 -3.12
C ASP A 502 -32.43 27.71 -2.01
N THR A 503 -31.58 26.94 -1.33
CA THR A 503 -31.95 26.35 -0.03
C THR A 503 -30.78 26.47 0.92
N PRO A 504 -30.98 27.01 2.15
CA PRO A 504 -29.89 27.20 3.10
C PRO A 504 -29.29 25.85 3.53
N GLN A 505 -27.97 25.80 3.58
CA GLN A 505 -27.20 24.65 4.07
C GLN A 505 -27.67 24.30 5.50
N GLN A 506 -28.42 23.21 5.60
CA GLN A 506 -28.71 22.60 6.89
C GLN A 506 -27.44 21.92 7.40
N GLN A 507 -27.04 22.25 8.62
CA GLN A 507 -25.98 21.54 9.36
C GLN A 507 -26.27 20.04 9.33
N PRO A 508 -25.24 19.14 9.16
CA PRO A 508 -25.44 17.72 9.14
C PRO A 508 -26.04 17.29 10.48
N GLN A 509 -27.28 16.79 10.45
CA GLN A 509 -27.89 16.15 11.61
C GLN A 509 -27.01 14.95 11.98
N GLN A 510 -26.47 14.94 13.21
CA GLN A 510 -25.69 13.83 13.76
C GLN A 510 -26.55 12.57 13.71
N GLY A 511 -26.28 11.69 12.76
CA GLY A 511 -26.95 10.39 12.65
C GLY A 511 -26.69 9.55 13.90
N ALA A 512 -27.59 8.63 14.22
CA ALA A 512 -27.44 7.71 15.35
C ALA A 512 -26.16 6.88 15.23
N ASP A 513 -25.37 6.85 16.30
CA ASP A 513 -24.09 6.13 16.40
C ASP A 513 -24.00 5.34 17.71
N TYR A 514 -22.91 4.55 17.89
CA TYR A 514 -22.70 3.73 19.10
C TYR A 514 -22.71 4.56 20.38
N ILE A 515 -22.14 5.76 20.39
CA ILE A 515 -22.05 6.61 21.57
C ILE A 515 -23.44 7.09 21.95
N THR A 516 -24.16 7.71 21.04
CA THR A 516 -25.48 8.30 21.29
C THR A 516 -26.55 7.26 21.59
N VAL A 517 -26.60 6.16 20.85
CA VAL A 517 -27.58 5.08 21.04
C VAL A 517 -27.39 4.35 22.37
N LEU A 518 -26.15 3.99 22.71
CA LEU A 518 -25.89 3.25 23.94
C LEU A 518 -25.99 4.15 25.18
N LEU A 519 -25.67 5.45 25.10
CA LEU A 519 -25.93 6.42 26.17
C LEU A 519 -27.43 6.57 26.41
N GLY A 520 -28.22 6.73 25.36
CA GLY A 520 -29.68 6.88 25.46
C GLY A 520 -30.38 5.61 25.96
N ALA A 521 -29.81 4.43 25.73
CA ALA A 521 -30.37 3.16 26.22
C ALA A 521 -30.23 3.00 27.75
N GLY A 522 -29.18 3.52 28.36
CA GLY A 522 -28.96 3.52 29.80
C GLY A 522 -29.19 2.17 30.48
N ALA A 523 -30.13 2.11 31.44
CA ALA A 523 -30.47 0.90 32.20
C ALA A 523 -31.16 -0.20 31.37
N LYS A 524 -31.58 0.07 30.13
CA LYS A 524 -32.24 -0.92 29.25
C LYS A 524 -31.28 -1.88 28.56
N LEU A 525 -29.96 -1.64 28.71
CA LEU A 525 -28.94 -2.48 28.08
C LEU A 525 -28.92 -3.89 28.73
N PRO A 526 -28.81 -4.98 27.93
CA PRO A 526 -28.87 -6.37 28.43
C PRO A 526 -27.52 -6.83 29.02
N ILE A 527 -26.98 -6.05 29.97
CA ILE A 527 -25.65 -6.24 30.59
C ILE A 527 -25.74 -6.11 32.11
N SER A 528 -24.69 -6.58 32.81
CA SER A 528 -24.62 -6.45 34.27
C SER A 528 -24.53 -5.00 34.71
N LYS A 529 -25.07 -4.67 35.90
CA LYS A 529 -25.07 -3.30 36.43
C LYS A 529 -23.64 -2.71 36.50
N LYS A 530 -22.65 -3.50 36.94
CA LYS A 530 -21.24 -3.08 37.02
C LYS A 530 -20.66 -2.72 35.64
N ALA A 531 -20.90 -3.59 34.64
CA ALA A 531 -20.47 -3.33 33.27
C ALA A 531 -21.22 -2.13 32.67
N GLY A 532 -22.52 -1.96 33.02
CA GLY A 532 -23.33 -0.82 32.59
C GLY A 532 -22.79 0.51 33.10
N THR A 533 -22.42 0.62 34.39
CA THR A 533 -21.82 1.84 34.94
C THR A 533 -20.50 2.17 34.25
N ALA A 534 -19.59 1.21 34.11
CA ALA A 534 -18.31 1.43 33.46
C ALA A 534 -18.44 1.79 31.97
N LEU A 535 -19.43 1.20 31.28
CA LEU A 535 -19.78 1.57 29.91
C LEU A 535 -20.28 3.02 29.82
N GLN A 536 -21.21 3.40 30.70
CA GLN A 536 -21.74 4.77 30.72
C GLN A 536 -20.66 5.81 30.99
N GLU A 537 -19.74 5.57 31.93
CA GLU A 537 -18.58 6.43 32.19
C GLU A 537 -17.71 6.59 30.94
N PHE A 538 -17.39 5.49 30.26
CA PHE A 538 -16.60 5.51 29.04
C PHE A 538 -17.30 6.28 27.90
N LEU A 539 -18.60 6.03 27.68
CA LEU A 539 -19.37 6.70 26.64
C LEU A 539 -19.57 8.19 26.94
N ASN A 540 -19.77 8.55 28.21
CA ASN A 540 -19.84 9.96 28.64
C ASN A 540 -18.51 10.69 28.37
N THR A 541 -17.37 10.04 28.64
CA THR A 541 -16.05 10.60 28.34
C THR A 541 -15.90 10.84 26.83
N LEU A 542 -16.26 9.87 26.00
CA LEU A 542 -16.21 10.05 24.53
C LEU A 542 -17.16 11.14 24.03
N HIS A 543 -18.36 11.23 24.62
CA HIS A 543 -19.32 12.28 24.27
C HIS A 543 -18.82 13.68 24.66
N SER A 544 -18.22 13.83 25.84
CA SER A 544 -17.61 15.08 26.28
C SER A 544 -16.45 15.50 25.41
N LEU A 545 -15.58 14.54 24.99
CA LEU A 545 -14.47 14.81 24.08
C LEU A 545 -14.96 15.21 22.69
N ARG A 546 -16.04 14.60 22.20
CA ARG A 546 -16.66 15.00 20.93
C ARG A 546 -17.25 16.40 21.00
N SER A 547 -17.91 16.74 22.10
CA SER A 547 -18.42 18.09 22.34
C SER A 547 -17.31 19.14 22.39
N LEU A 548 -16.19 18.82 23.05
CA LEU A 548 -15.01 19.68 23.09
C LEU A 548 -14.42 19.91 21.68
N LEU A 549 -14.37 18.87 20.83
CA LEU A 549 -13.93 19.03 19.45
C LEU A 549 -14.87 19.92 18.64
N ALA A 550 -16.19 19.80 18.84
CA ALA A 550 -17.19 20.64 18.19
C ALA A 550 -17.14 22.11 18.66
N GLU A 551 -16.77 22.37 19.91
CA GLU A 551 -16.53 23.75 20.42
C GLU A 551 -15.33 24.40 19.73
N TYR A 552 -14.28 23.65 19.46
CA TYR A 552 -13.13 24.13 18.66
C TYR A 552 -13.51 24.42 17.20
N ASP A 553 -14.40 23.62 16.59
CA ASP A 553 -14.93 23.87 15.25
C ASP A 553 -15.75 25.18 15.21
N SER A 554 -16.64 25.41 16.18
CA SER A 554 -17.47 26.59 16.22
C SER A 554 -16.68 27.89 16.48
N ALA A 555 -15.61 27.81 17.26
CA ALA A 555 -14.72 28.95 17.50
C ALA A 555 -13.92 29.35 16.25
N ASN A 556 -13.71 28.41 15.31
CA ASN A 556 -13.01 28.67 14.05
C ASN A 556 -13.91 29.18 12.94
N THR A 557 -15.25 28.98 13.02
CA THR A 557 -16.22 29.41 11.98
C THR A 557 -16.66 30.89 12.12
N THR A 558 -16.36 31.53 13.22
CA THR A 558 -16.71 32.98 13.40
C THR A 558 -15.76 33.95 12.66
N ASP A 559 -14.64 33.46 12.10
CA ASP A 559 -13.60 34.27 11.44
C ASP A 559 -13.18 33.83 10.02
N ALA A 560 -13.85 32.87 9.38
CA ALA A 560 -13.48 32.46 8.01
C ALA A 560 -14.59 31.70 7.26
N ALA A 561 -14.71 31.96 5.96
CA ALA A 561 -15.49 31.19 5.00
C ALA A 561 -14.98 29.71 4.92
N PRO A 562 -15.80 28.73 4.48
CA PRO A 562 -15.45 27.33 4.54
C PRO A 562 -14.22 27.02 3.70
N VAL A 563 -13.19 26.49 4.36
CA VAL A 563 -11.91 26.11 3.77
C VAL A 563 -11.93 24.60 3.55
N ASP A 564 -12.12 24.18 2.31
CA ASP A 564 -12.02 22.79 1.88
C ASP A 564 -10.55 22.46 1.54
N THR A 565 -9.88 21.65 2.39
CA THR A 565 -8.59 20.99 2.18
C THR A 565 -7.30 21.76 2.54
N ALA A 566 -6.21 21.01 2.76
CA ALA A 566 -4.85 21.50 2.97
C ALA A 566 -4.32 22.45 1.86
N ALA A 567 -4.95 22.43 0.68
CA ALA A 567 -4.71 23.35 -0.42
C ALA A 567 -5.26 24.77 -0.12
N ASP A 568 -6.39 24.88 0.57
CA ASP A 568 -7.04 26.17 0.87
C ASP A 568 -6.37 26.90 2.05
N ILE A 569 -5.79 26.14 2.98
CA ILE A 569 -4.96 26.71 4.08
C ILE A 569 -3.75 27.43 3.48
N ASN A 570 -3.17 26.87 2.41
CA ASN A 570 -2.07 27.50 1.69
C ASN A 570 -2.52 28.67 0.79
N ALA A 571 -3.74 28.64 0.25
CA ALA A 571 -4.28 29.74 -0.56
C ALA A 571 -4.57 30.99 0.28
N GLN A 572 -5.05 30.85 1.52
CA GLN A 572 -5.27 31.99 2.43
C GLN A 572 -3.97 32.63 2.92
N ALA A 573 -2.91 31.81 3.16
CA ALA A 573 -1.58 32.36 3.45
C ALA A 573 -1.00 33.18 2.28
N ASN A 574 -1.35 32.80 1.04
CA ASN A 574 -0.90 33.50 -0.17
C ASN A 574 -1.76 34.75 -0.50
N ALA A 575 -3.07 34.74 -0.19
CA ALA A 575 -3.92 35.91 -0.36
C ALA A 575 -3.49 37.09 0.57
N LEU A 576 -3.04 36.78 1.80
CA LEU A 576 -2.48 37.76 2.73
C LEU A 576 -1.13 38.34 2.28
N ARG A 577 -0.37 37.59 1.45
CA ARG A 577 0.88 38.10 0.86
C ARG A 577 0.67 39.02 -0.36
N ALA A 578 -0.41 38.81 -1.11
CA ALA A 578 -0.73 39.61 -2.29
C ALA A 578 -1.16 41.04 -1.93
N ASP A 579 -1.82 41.24 -0.79
CA ASP A 579 -2.22 42.58 -0.29
C ASP A 579 -1.03 43.41 0.26
N ALA A 580 0.10 42.79 0.54
CA ALA A 580 1.31 43.48 1.00
C ALA A 580 2.14 44.14 -0.12
N SER A 581 1.75 44.01 -1.40
CA SER A 581 2.47 44.60 -2.55
C SER A 581 2.15 46.05 -2.90
N THR A 582 1.24 46.70 -2.16
CA THR A 582 0.94 48.16 -2.29
C THR A 582 1.66 48.92 -1.20
N GLY A 583 2.79 49.44 -1.55
CA GLY A 583 3.77 50.28 -0.87
C GLY A 583 3.38 51.08 0.38
N SER A 584 3.50 50.45 1.52
CA SER A 584 3.71 51.09 2.81
C SER A 584 4.62 50.20 3.64
N THR A 585 5.72 50.73 4.11
CA THR A 585 6.65 50.08 5.01
C THR A 585 6.00 49.67 6.32
N ILE A 586 5.38 48.50 6.36
CA ILE A 586 4.94 47.84 7.57
C ILE A 586 5.86 46.64 7.77
N ASP A 587 6.37 46.49 8.97
CA ASP A 587 7.28 45.46 9.42
C ASP A 587 6.77 44.04 9.05
N THR A 588 7.25 43.50 7.93
CA THR A 588 6.84 42.22 7.38
C THR A 588 7.19 41.04 8.30
N GLY A 589 8.10 41.20 9.24
CA GLY A 589 8.46 40.19 10.24
C GLY A 589 7.35 39.95 11.28
N ALA A 590 6.55 40.96 11.62
CA ALA A 590 5.47 40.80 12.60
C ALA A 590 4.22 40.12 12.03
N ALA A 591 3.96 40.28 10.73
CA ALA A 591 2.81 39.63 10.07
C ALA A 591 3.10 38.14 9.77
N GLU A 592 4.31 37.80 9.33
CA GLU A 592 4.74 36.40 9.15
C GLU A 592 4.83 35.65 10.48
N GLN A 593 5.30 36.33 11.54
CA GLN A 593 5.29 35.75 12.89
C GLN A 593 3.87 35.55 13.43
N ALA A 594 2.92 36.46 13.16
CA ALA A 594 1.55 36.34 13.60
C ALA A 594 0.78 35.23 12.88
N VAL A 595 1.01 35.01 11.58
CA VAL A 595 0.40 33.92 10.81
C VAL A 595 1.01 32.57 11.22
N THR A 596 2.32 32.48 11.37
CA THR A 596 3.03 31.28 11.86
C THR A 596 2.65 30.98 13.32
N GLN A 597 2.46 31.97 14.17
CA GLN A 597 1.96 31.81 15.54
C GLN A 597 0.49 31.34 15.59
N LYS A 598 -0.41 31.87 14.75
CA LYS A 598 -1.81 31.37 14.70
C LYS A 598 -1.90 29.92 14.23
N HIS A 599 -1.13 29.51 13.22
CA HIS A 599 -1.08 28.11 12.76
C HIS A 599 -0.41 27.19 13.79
N GLY A 600 0.66 27.64 14.43
CA GLY A 600 1.29 26.92 15.53
C GLY A 600 0.35 26.70 16.71
N GLN A 601 -0.42 27.71 17.11
CA GLN A 601 -1.40 27.59 18.19
C GLN A 601 -2.60 26.69 17.86
N GLN A 602 -3.04 26.60 16.62
CA GLN A 602 -4.13 25.70 16.22
C GLN A 602 -3.66 24.23 16.13
N GLY A 603 -2.45 23.97 15.65
CA GLY A 603 -1.85 22.64 15.62
C GLY A 603 -1.52 22.13 17.02
N GLU A 604 -0.97 22.96 17.89
CA GLU A 604 -0.76 22.63 19.31
C GLU A 604 -2.07 22.21 20.01
N ARG A 605 -3.23 22.71 19.58
CA ARG A 605 -4.54 22.33 20.12
C ARG A 605 -4.97 20.91 19.73
N LEU A 606 -4.72 20.45 18.48
CA LEU A 606 -5.05 19.05 18.12
C LEU A 606 -4.13 18.07 18.84
N ALA A 607 -2.84 18.38 19.00
CA ALA A 607 -1.94 17.59 19.81
C ALA A 607 -2.42 17.49 21.28
N ALA A 608 -2.83 18.62 21.86
CA ALA A 608 -3.40 18.66 23.22
C ALA A 608 -4.72 17.88 23.31
N PHE A 609 -5.56 17.92 22.28
CA PHE A 609 -6.79 17.12 22.20
C PHE A 609 -6.49 15.62 22.16
N VAL A 610 -5.52 15.18 21.34
CA VAL A 610 -5.09 13.77 21.30
C VAL A 610 -4.59 13.29 22.66
N LEU A 611 -3.79 14.11 23.36
CA LEU A 611 -3.36 13.81 24.72
C LEU A 611 -4.54 13.76 25.70
N ALA A 612 -5.50 14.66 25.59
CA ALA A 612 -6.70 14.64 26.43
C ALA A 612 -7.52 13.35 26.19
N VAL A 613 -7.65 12.88 24.96
CA VAL A 613 -8.29 11.60 24.61
C VAL A 613 -7.54 10.43 25.29
N ILE A 614 -6.23 10.38 25.19
CA ILE A 614 -5.39 9.32 25.76
C ILE A 614 -5.52 9.29 27.31
N GLU A 615 -5.46 10.43 27.97
CA GLU A 615 -5.49 10.51 29.46
C GLU A 615 -6.91 10.33 30.01
N GLN A 616 -7.94 11.01 29.46
CA GLN A 616 -9.30 10.93 30.00
C GLN A 616 -9.98 9.58 29.79
N THR A 617 -9.60 8.82 28.76
CA THR A 617 -10.10 7.45 28.55
C THR A 617 -9.38 6.41 29.42
N GLY A 618 -8.33 6.81 30.13
CA GLY A 618 -7.49 5.96 30.95
C GLY A 618 -6.45 5.15 30.19
N LEU A 619 -6.31 5.36 28.86
CA LEU A 619 -5.35 4.63 28.03
C LEU A 619 -3.90 4.99 28.40
N GLY A 620 -3.62 6.25 28.71
CA GLY A 620 -2.29 6.72 29.13
C GLY A 620 -1.83 6.04 30.41
N VAL A 621 -2.69 5.96 31.43
CA VAL A 621 -2.39 5.25 32.68
C VAL A 621 -2.19 3.75 32.43
N PHE A 622 -3.00 3.15 31.57
CA PHE A 622 -2.92 1.72 31.25
C PHE A 622 -1.54 1.34 30.66
N HIS A 623 -1.06 2.11 29.68
CA HIS A 623 0.23 1.85 29.04
C HIS A 623 1.42 2.27 29.90
N ARG A 624 1.30 3.30 30.74
CA ARG A 624 2.32 3.69 31.70
C ARG A 624 2.59 2.56 32.71
N ASN A 625 1.54 1.93 33.22
CA ASN A 625 1.70 0.76 34.10
C ASN A 625 2.38 -0.43 33.38
N GLN A 626 2.15 -0.60 32.09
CA GLN A 626 2.85 -1.63 31.31
C GLN A 626 4.33 -1.28 31.11
N ASP A 627 4.66 -0.01 30.85
CA ASP A 627 6.05 0.46 30.71
C ASP A 627 6.85 0.20 32.02
N GLU A 628 6.24 0.47 33.17
CA GLU A 628 6.86 0.23 34.49
C GLU A 628 7.12 -1.27 34.74
N VAL A 629 6.22 -2.15 34.30
CA VAL A 629 6.34 -3.61 34.55
C VAL A 629 7.25 -4.30 33.55
N MET A 630 7.19 -3.89 32.24
CA MET A 630 7.84 -4.57 31.12
C MET A 630 9.05 -3.83 30.55
N GLY A 631 9.34 -2.60 31.02
CA GLY A 631 10.43 -1.77 30.51
C GLY A 631 10.22 -1.34 29.05
N THR A 632 8.95 -1.17 28.62
CA THR A 632 8.60 -0.72 27.27
C THR A 632 8.59 0.81 27.16
N GLN A 633 8.39 1.34 25.97
CA GLN A 633 8.35 2.79 25.69
C GLN A 633 6.99 3.22 25.11
N LYS A 634 5.91 2.55 25.50
CA LYS A 634 4.56 2.80 24.95
C LYS A 634 4.06 4.21 25.21
N THR A 635 4.32 4.75 26.39
CA THR A 635 3.94 6.13 26.76
C THR A 635 4.67 7.17 25.90
N ALA A 636 5.96 6.98 25.63
CA ALA A 636 6.72 7.86 24.74
C ALA A 636 6.19 7.80 23.30
N ASN A 637 5.78 6.63 22.82
CA ASN A 637 5.16 6.46 21.51
C ASN A 637 3.81 7.19 21.39
N LEU A 638 2.99 7.15 22.46
CA LEU A 638 1.72 7.91 22.50
C LEU A 638 1.95 9.43 22.47
N GLN A 639 3.00 9.91 23.14
CA GLN A 639 3.40 11.32 23.07
C GLN A 639 3.82 11.72 21.65
N GLU A 640 4.56 10.85 20.97
CA GLU A 640 5.00 11.10 19.59
C GLU A 640 3.82 11.11 18.62
N LEU A 641 2.81 10.25 18.82
CA LEU A 641 1.55 10.33 18.05
C LEU A 641 0.88 11.70 18.21
N ALA A 642 0.83 12.22 19.43
CA ALA A 642 0.25 13.53 19.68
C ALA A 642 1.07 14.65 19.00
N ASN A 643 2.40 14.56 19.03
CA ASN A 643 3.26 15.51 18.33
C ASN A 643 2.98 15.53 16.82
N THR A 644 2.75 14.36 16.21
CA THR A 644 2.40 14.28 14.78
C THR A 644 1.06 14.97 14.49
N ALA A 645 0.10 14.92 15.42
CA ALA A 645 -1.18 15.60 15.28
C ALA A 645 -1.07 17.13 15.26
N SER A 646 0.04 17.71 15.75
CA SER A 646 0.25 19.18 15.76
C SER A 646 0.28 19.82 14.37
N LEU A 647 0.42 19.02 13.31
CA LEU A 647 0.41 19.49 11.92
C LEU A 647 -1.02 19.73 11.38
N TYR A 648 -2.05 19.39 12.14
CA TYR A 648 -3.45 19.44 11.70
C TYR A 648 -4.27 20.41 12.56
N PRO A 649 -5.28 21.09 11.98
CA PRO A 649 -6.15 21.97 12.74
C PRO A 649 -6.99 21.18 13.75
N CYS A 650 -7.24 21.76 14.91
CA CYS A 650 -8.13 21.16 15.92
C CYS A 650 -9.59 21.37 15.51
N SER A 651 -10.10 20.46 14.71
CA SER A 651 -11.46 20.42 14.16
C SER A 651 -11.85 19.00 13.82
N ALA A 652 -13.13 18.71 13.60
CA ALA A 652 -13.59 17.40 13.13
C ALA A 652 -12.97 17.03 11.77
N ALA A 653 -12.89 18.00 10.84
CA ALA A 653 -12.23 17.82 9.55
C ALA A 653 -10.71 17.59 9.70
N GLY A 654 -10.04 18.34 10.59
CA GLY A 654 -8.61 18.14 10.84
C GLY A 654 -8.30 16.81 11.49
N LEU A 655 -9.12 16.33 12.42
CA LEU A 655 -9.00 14.98 12.99
C LEU A 655 -9.20 13.89 11.94
N THR A 656 -10.19 14.04 11.07
CA THR A 656 -10.43 13.10 9.97
C THR A 656 -9.24 13.08 9.01
N SER A 657 -8.71 14.25 8.62
CA SER A 657 -7.52 14.34 7.75
C SER A 657 -6.27 13.75 8.41
N PHE A 658 -6.11 13.90 9.71
CA PHE A 658 -5.02 13.26 10.47
C PHE A 658 -5.12 11.75 10.43
N LEU A 659 -6.29 11.16 10.70
CA LEU A 659 -6.52 9.72 10.65
C LEU A 659 -6.31 9.15 9.24
N GLU A 660 -6.83 9.85 8.22
CA GLU A 660 -6.65 9.47 6.83
C GLU A 660 -5.18 9.47 6.41
N HIS A 661 -4.44 10.48 6.82
CA HIS A 661 -3.01 10.57 6.53
C HIS A 661 -2.25 9.39 7.14
N ILE A 662 -2.56 9.02 8.37
CA ILE A 662 -1.95 7.86 9.05
C ILE A 662 -2.26 6.55 8.31
N GLU A 663 -3.51 6.32 7.93
CA GLU A 663 -3.88 5.11 7.20
C GLU A 663 -3.18 5.01 5.84
N LEU A 664 -3.07 6.15 5.14
CA LEU A 664 -2.35 6.22 3.88
C LEU A 664 -0.82 6.12 4.04
N ASP A 665 -0.25 6.58 5.16
CA ASP A 665 1.19 6.50 5.49
C ASP A 665 1.61 5.16 6.14
N ARG A 666 0.68 4.38 6.66
CA ARG A 666 0.97 3.03 7.20
C ARG A 666 1.70 2.13 6.20
N SER A 667 1.60 2.43 4.91
CA SER A 667 2.34 1.72 3.87
C SER A 667 3.83 2.07 3.81
N LEU A 668 4.29 3.13 4.47
CA LEU A 668 5.64 3.68 4.31
C LEU A 668 6.29 3.96 5.67
N ALA A 669 7.34 3.22 6.00
CA ALA A 669 8.19 3.54 7.15
C ALA A 669 8.96 4.84 6.89
N GLU A 670 8.73 5.88 7.70
CA GLU A 670 9.59 7.07 7.72
C GLU A 670 10.95 6.72 8.34
N THR A 671 11.99 7.01 7.58
CA THR A 671 13.36 6.98 8.07
C THR A 671 13.62 8.28 8.84
N ASP A 672 14.12 8.20 10.08
CA ASP A 672 14.71 9.37 10.77
C ASP A 672 15.81 9.97 9.88
N ALA A 673 15.52 11.10 9.29
CA ALA A 673 16.49 11.85 8.51
C ALA A 673 17.44 12.54 9.50
N GLY A 674 18.68 12.06 9.62
CA GLY A 674 19.72 12.80 10.32
C GLY A 674 20.82 12.03 11.03
N ALA A 675 20.70 10.73 11.29
CA ALA A 675 21.78 9.96 11.90
C ALA A 675 22.78 9.46 10.84
N ASP A 676 24.08 9.67 11.06
CA ASP A 676 25.13 9.06 10.24
C ASP A 676 25.21 7.55 10.55
N ALA A 677 24.45 6.74 9.81
CA ALA A 677 24.30 5.30 10.04
C ALA A 677 24.16 4.54 8.71
N VAL A 678 24.72 3.33 8.69
CA VAL A 678 24.55 2.37 7.58
C VAL A 678 23.10 1.94 7.48
N GLN A 679 22.54 1.89 6.29
CA GLN A 679 21.18 1.43 6.10
C GLN A 679 21.13 -0.07 5.77
N LEU A 680 20.40 -0.83 6.59
CA LEU A 680 20.06 -2.22 6.40
C LEU A 680 18.63 -2.27 5.85
N ILE A 681 18.45 -2.66 4.58
CA ILE A 681 17.18 -2.46 3.90
C ILE A 681 16.89 -3.58 2.89
N THR A 682 15.62 -3.99 2.76
CA THR A 682 15.26 -4.93 1.71
C THR A 682 15.34 -4.27 0.33
N MET A 683 15.71 -5.05 -0.69
CA MET A 683 15.81 -4.55 -2.07
C MET A 683 14.54 -3.83 -2.54
N HIS A 684 13.35 -4.31 -2.15
CA HIS A 684 12.07 -3.67 -2.51
C HIS A 684 11.92 -2.26 -1.91
N ASN A 685 12.33 -2.08 -0.66
CA ASN A 685 12.20 -0.80 0.02
C ASN A 685 13.21 0.26 -0.46
N THR A 686 14.17 -0.13 -1.31
CA THR A 686 15.14 0.80 -1.89
C THR A 686 14.59 1.61 -3.06
N LYS A 687 13.40 1.29 -3.57
CA LYS A 687 12.80 2.03 -4.68
C LYS A 687 12.60 3.51 -4.28
N GLY A 688 13.08 4.42 -5.12
CA GLY A 688 13.10 5.87 -4.82
C GLY A 688 14.33 6.35 -4.03
N LEU A 689 15.09 5.45 -3.39
CA LEU A 689 16.29 5.79 -2.67
C LEU A 689 17.56 5.69 -3.54
N GLU A 690 18.68 6.25 -3.04
CA GLU A 690 19.99 6.16 -3.69
C GLU A 690 21.09 6.31 -2.64
N PHE A 691 22.20 5.61 -2.85
CA PHE A 691 23.33 5.55 -1.93
C PHE A 691 24.65 5.63 -2.69
N ARG A 692 25.66 6.21 -2.08
CA ARG A 692 26.99 6.26 -2.73
C ARG A 692 27.55 4.84 -2.93
N ASN A 693 27.45 4.01 -1.89
CA ASN A 693 27.96 2.64 -1.90
C ASN A 693 26.84 1.65 -1.56
N VAL A 694 26.69 0.63 -2.37
CA VAL A 694 25.68 -0.41 -2.20
C VAL A 694 26.35 -1.77 -2.12
N ILE A 695 25.95 -2.57 -1.14
CA ILE A 695 26.30 -4.00 -1.04
C ILE A 695 25.01 -4.81 -1.21
N ILE A 696 24.92 -5.59 -2.28
CA ILE A 696 23.82 -6.54 -2.52
C ILE A 696 24.22 -7.89 -1.98
N THR A 697 23.50 -8.39 -0.99
CA THR A 697 23.81 -9.63 -0.28
C THR A 697 22.78 -10.74 -0.55
N GLY A 698 23.18 -11.97 -0.32
CA GLY A 698 22.26 -13.11 -0.48
C GLY A 698 22.01 -13.50 -1.92
N LEU A 699 23.01 -13.34 -2.81
CA LEU A 699 22.91 -13.73 -4.21
C LEU A 699 23.09 -15.25 -4.39
N GLU A 700 22.13 -16.03 -3.87
CA GLU A 700 22.06 -17.47 -3.96
C GLU A 700 20.68 -17.96 -4.43
N ASN A 701 20.65 -19.01 -5.23
CA ASN A 701 19.42 -19.67 -5.66
C ASN A 701 18.60 -20.12 -4.44
N GLY A 702 17.31 -19.79 -4.43
CA GLY A 702 16.41 -20.07 -3.31
C GLY A 702 16.29 -18.92 -2.29
N ILE A 703 17.23 -17.94 -2.33
CA ILE A 703 17.12 -16.67 -1.60
C ILE A 703 16.81 -15.55 -2.58
N PHE A 704 17.65 -15.39 -3.61
CA PHE A 704 17.46 -14.41 -4.66
C PHE A 704 18.07 -14.93 -5.99
N PRO A 705 17.24 -15.38 -6.95
CA PRO A 705 15.78 -15.47 -6.87
C PRO A 705 15.29 -16.58 -5.91
N ARG A 706 14.02 -16.51 -5.53
CA ARG A 706 13.32 -17.58 -4.82
C ARG A 706 13.08 -18.78 -5.76
N ASN A 707 12.87 -19.98 -5.19
CA ASN A 707 12.83 -21.22 -5.98
C ASN A 707 11.48 -21.54 -6.65
N ASP A 708 10.42 -20.76 -6.48
CA ASP A 708 9.06 -21.26 -6.73
C ASP A 708 8.39 -20.70 -7.99
N GLU A 709 9.14 -20.48 -9.14
CA GLU A 709 8.61 -19.38 -9.88
C GLU A 709 8.30 -19.68 -11.33
N SER A 710 7.19 -19.10 -11.76
CA SER A 710 6.87 -18.91 -13.16
C SER A 710 7.96 -18.08 -13.84
N ALA A 711 8.05 -18.15 -15.16
CA ALA A 711 8.98 -17.30 -15.93
C ALA A 711 8.79 -15.81 -15.60
N GLU A 712 7.55 -15.40 -15.35
CA GLU A 712 7.17 -14.03 -15.01
C GLU A 712 7.68 -13.58 -13.64
N ASP A 713 7.71 -14.49 -12.65
CA ASP A 713 8.24 -14.19 -11.31
C ASP A 713 9.77 -14.03 -11.38
N VAL A 714 10.44 -14.84 -12.18
CA VAL A 714 11.88 -14.69 -12.44
C VAL A 714 12.19 -13.36 -13.12
N GLU A 715 11.34 -12.89 -14.02
CA GLU A 715 11.49 -11.58 -14.64
C GLU A 715 11.31 -10.44 -13.64
N GLU A 716 10.36 -10.55 -12.70
CA GLU A 716 10.19 -9.58 -11.61
C GLU A 716 11.43 -9.54 -10.70
N GLU A 717 11.96 -10.70 -10.31
CA GLU A 717 13.19 -10.78 -9.53
C GLU A 717 14.41 -10.18 -10.29
N ARG A 718 14.48 -10.33 -11.63
CA ARG A 718 15.51 -9.61 -12.42
C ARG A 718 15.33 -8.09 -12.40
N ARG A 719 14.08 -7.61 -12.49
CA ARG A 719 13.80 -6.17 -12.31
C ARG A 719 14.20 -5.70 -10.91
N LEU A 720 14.00 -6.55 -9.89
CA LEU A 720 14.45 -6.26 -8.53
C LEU A 720 15.98 -6.17 -8.43
N MET A 721 16.72 -7.07 -9.12
CA MET A 721 18.18 -6.98 -9.22
C MET A 721 18.61 -5.69 -9.93
N TYR A 722 17.96 -5.33 -11.04
CA TYR A 722 18.19 -4.06 -11.74
C TYR A 722 17.94 -2.86 -10.83
N VAL A 723 16.84 -2.85 -10.08
CA VAL A 723 16.54 -1.81 -9.10
C VAL A 723 17.66 -1.74 -8.07
N ALA A 724 18.05 -2.86 -7.47
CA ALA A 724 19.10 -2.91 -6.43
C ALA A 724 20.44 -2.35 -6.96
N CYS A 725 20.88 -2.78 -8.14
CA CYS A 725 22.11 -2.27 -8.77
C CYS A 725 22.04 -0.76 -9.02
N THR A 726 20.91 -0.27 -9.55
CA THR A 726 20.73 1.16 -9.89
C THR A 726 20.50 2.07 -8.68
N ARG A 727 20.54 1.53 -7.45
CA ARG A 727 20.60 2.36 -6.22
C ARG A 727 22.01 2.91 -5.96
N ALA A 728 23.04 2.25 -6.48
CA ALA A 728 24.42 2.68 -6.30
C ALA A 728 24.76 3.90 -7.17
N GLN A 729 25.42 4.88 -6.55
CA GLN A 729 25.96 6.05 -7.24
C GLN A 729 27.43 5.83 -7.65
N ASP A 730 28.29 5.45 -6.68
CA ASP A 730 29.74 5.43 -6.82
C ASP A 730 30.32 4.01 -6.88
N ALA A 731 29.88 3.10 -6.01
CA ALA A 731 30.38 1.73 -5.94
C ALA A 731 29.26 0.69 -5.68
N LEU A 732 29.40 -0.45 -6.35
CA LEU A 732 28.52 -1.60 -6.23
C LEU A 732 29.32 -2.83 -5.85
N TYR A 733 28.93 -3.47 -4.76
CA TYR A 733 29.46 -4.74 -4.27
C TYR A 733 28.35 -5.78 -4.26
N MET A 734 28.69 -6.99 -4.61
CA MET A 734 27.78 -8.15 -4.65
C MET A 734 28.43 -9.30 -3.89
N THR A 735 27.60 -10.05 -3.13
CA THR A 735 28.10 -11.18 -2.35
C THR A 735 27.27 -12.43 -2.57
N SER A 736 27.94 -13.59 -2.62
CA SER A 736 27.32 -14.91 -2.66
C SER A 736 28.06 -15.85 -1.70
N CYS A 737 27.30 -16.53 -0.83
CA CYS A 737 27.86 -17.43 0.18
C CYS A 737 27.65 -18.90 -0.19
N SER A 738 28.67 -19.72 0.07
CA SER A 738 28.59 -21.18 -0.14
C SER A 738 27.73 -21.88 0.92
N ALA A 739 27.55 -21.27 2.11
CA ALA A 739 26.72 -21.81 3.18
C ALA A 739 26.00 -20.71 3.96
N ARG A 740 24.75 -20.96 4.33
CA ARG A 740 23.93 -20.12 5.20
C ARG A 740 23.18 -20.93 6.26
N ARG A 741 22.89 -20.30 7.39
CA ARG A 741 21.97 -20.88 8.37
C ARG A 741 20.54 -20.47 8.04
N MET A 742 19.76 -21.47 7.57
CA MET A 742 18.34 -21.31 7.25
C MET A 742 17.50 -22.07 8.26
N TYR A 743 16.57 -21.39 8.95
CA TYR A 743 15.67 -22.00 9.97
C TYR A 743 16.43 -22.88 11.01
N GLY A 744 17.60 -22.41 11.46
CA GLY A 744 18.44 -23.11 12.44
C GLY A 744 19.31 -24.25 11.90
N LYS A 745 19.24 -24.55 10.59
CA LYS A 745 20.06 -25.57 9.91
C LYS A 745 21.06 -24.93 8.96
N LEU A 746 22.26 -25.50 8.91
CA LEU A 746 23.25 -25.10 7.91
C LEU A 746 22.81 -25.67 6.55
N SER A 747 22.69 -24.79 5.57
CA SER A 747 22.36 -25.14 4.18
C SER A 747 23.48 -24.70 3.26
N TYR A 748 23.90 -25.57 2.36
CA TYR A 748 24.82 -25.23 1.28
C TYR A 748 24.03 -24.57 0.15
N MET A 749 24.59 -23.50 -0.38
CA MET A 749 23.91 -22.61 -1.33
C MET A 749 24.64 -22.65 -2.68
N GLU A 750 23.85 -22.57 -3.75
CA GLU A 750 24.37 -22.35 -5.10
C GLU A 750 24.32 -20.84 -5.41
N PRO A 751 25.32 -20.31 -6.13
CA PRO A 751 25.27 -18.91 -6.58
C PRO A 751 23.99 -18.62 -7.37
N SER A 752 23.48 -17.40 -7.20
CA SER A 752 22.31 -16.93 -7.93
C SER A 752 22.49 -17.07 -9.45
N ARG A 753 21.47 -17.54 -10.14
CA ARG A 753 21.43 -17.57 -11.60
C ARG A 753 21.71 -16.19 -12.23
N PHE A 754 21.35 -15.10 -11.55
CA PHE A 754 21.58 -13.73 -12.03
C PHE A 754 23.06 -13.39 -12.13
N LEU A 755 23.91 -14.02 -11.32
CA LEU A 755 25.37 -13.83 -11.42
C LEU A 755 25.94 -14.41 -12.72
N ALA A 756 25.34 -15.50 -13.22
CA ALA A 756 25.72 -16.07 -14.51
C ALA A 756 25.17 -15.26 -15.71
N GLU A 757 24.20 -14.39 -15.48
CA GLU A 757 23.64 -13.48 -16.49
C GLU A 757 24.46 -12.21 -16.65
N ILE A 758 25.37 -11.90 -15.73
CA ILE A 758 26.30 -10.77 -15.81
C ILE A 758 27.50 -11.15 -16.70
N ASP A 759 27.76 -10.33 -17.70
CA ASP A 759 28.93 -10.54 -18.56
C ASP A 759 30.23 -10.49 -17.75
N SER A 760 31.06 -11.51 -17.87
CA SER A 760 32.26 -11.76 -17.04
C SER A 760 33.27 -10.58 -17.02
N GLY A 761 33.27 -9.77 -18.07
CA GLY A 761 34.12 -8.58 -18.16
C GLY A 761 33.65 -7.37 -17.34
N LEU A 762 32.40 -7.38 -16.85
CA LEU A 762 31.80 -6.23 -16.19
C LEU A 762 32.06 -6.16 -14.67
N VAL A 763 32.50 -7.23 -14.07
CA VAL A 763 32.72 -7.34 -12.62
C VAL A 763 34.11 -7.86 -12.30
N ASP A 764 34.66 -7.42 -11.17
CA ASP A 764 35.87 -7.98 -10.58
C ASP A 764 35.45 -9.08 -9.60
N VAL A 765 35.84 -10.33 -9.92
CA VAL A 765 35.46 -11.50 -9.10
C VAL A 765 36.58 -11.76 -8.08
N ILE A 766 36.18 -11.85 -6.80
CA ILE A 766 37.07 -12.10 -5.66
C ILE A 766 36.61 -13.36 -4.94
N GLY A 767 37.53 -14.31 -4.75
CA GLY A 767 37.21 -15.64 -4.23
C GLY A 767 36.85 -16.60 -5.34
N GLN A 768 36.67 -17.85 -4.97
CA GLN A 768 36.20 -18.90 -5.89
C GLN A 768 34.86 -19.45 -5.41
N SER A 769 33.91 -19.59 -6.32
CA SER A 769 32.75 -20.43 -6.03
C SER A 769 33.27 -21.83 -5.74
N ILE A 770 32.98 -22.38 -4.56
CA ILE A 770 33.35 -23.75 -4.20
C ILE A 770 32.54 -24.73 -5.06
N VAL A 771 31.47 -24.27 -5.69
CA VAL A 771 30.74 -25.02 -6.71
C VAL A 771 31.41 -24.75 -8.06
N SER A 772 32.36 -25.59 -8.39
CA SER A 772 32.87 -25.66 -9.77
C SER A 772 31.70 -25.99 -10.70
N PHE A 773 31.47 -25.19 -11.76
CA PHE A 773 30.48 -25.46 -12.82
C PHE A 773 30.88 -26.67 -13.68
N ALA A 774 31.96 -27.42 -13.34
CA ALA A 774 32.25 -28.75 -13.85
C ALA A 774 31.47 -29.76 -12.98
N SER A 775 30.27 -30.05 -13.42
CA SER A 775 29.35 -30.97 -12.76
C SER A 775 29.99 -32.33 -12.50
N PRO A 776 30.18 -32.75 -11.23
CA PRO A 776 30.25 -34.17 -10.92
C PRO A 776 28.93 -34.89 -11.27
N VAL A 777 27.89 -34.10 -11.50
CA VAL A 777 26.52 -34.58 -11.75
C VAL A 777 26.36 -35.20 -13.15
N ASP A 778 27.18 -34.83 -14.13
CA ASP A 778 27.12 -35.44 -15.46
C ASP A 778 27.66 -36.89 -15.45
N GLU A 779 28.58 -37.20 -14.56
CA GLU A 779 29.05 -38.56 -14.36
C GLU A 779 28.03 -39.43 -13.62
N GLU A 780 27.40 -38.94 -12.54
CA GLU A 780 26.35 -39.69 -11.83
C GLU A 780 25.05 -39.79 -12.63
N ALA A 781 24.65 -38.75 -13.37
CA ALA A 781 23.53 -38.85 -14.31
C ALA A 781 23.79 -39.81 -15.45
N ALA A 782 25.03 -39.96 -15.90
CA ALA A 782 25.46 -40.96 -16.88
C ALA A 782 25.38 -42.39 -16.33
N LEU A 783 25.43 -42.57 -15.02
CA LEU A 783 25.37 -43.87 -14.33
C LEU A 783 23.93 -44.39 -14.13
N TRP A 784 22.90 -43.50 -14.07
CA TRP A 784 21.49 -43.86 -13.82
C TRP A 784 20.62 -43.54 -15.02
N LYS A 785 20.82 -44.27 -16.14
CA LYS A 785 20.04 -44.03 -17.37
C LYS A 785 18.67 -44.69 -17.31
N CYS A 786 17.69 -44.14 -18.02
CA CYS A 786 16.40 -44.81 -18.23
C CYS A 786 16.64 -46.21 -18.84
N GLY A 787 15.98 -47.20 -18.27
CA GLY A 787 16.16 -48.61 -18.62
C GLY A 787 17.24 -49.34 -17.79
N GLN A 788 18.06 -48.65 -17.00
CA GLN A 788 19.06 -49.29 -16.13
C GLN A 788 18.37 -50.14 -15.07
N ARG A 789 18.75 -51.38 -14.96
CA ARG A 789 18.29 -52.31 -13.92
C ARG A 789 19.01 -52.03 -12.61
N LEU A 790 18.30 -52.13 -11.52
CA LEU A 790 18.82 -51.91 -10.17
C LEU A 790 18.16 -52.82 -9.15
N PHE A 791 18.80 -52.94 -7.99
CA PHE A 791 18.26 -53.61 -6.82
C PHE A 791 18.24 -52.65 -5.64
N HIS A 792 17.11 -52.63 -4.89
CA HIS A 792 16.98 -51.88 -3.65
C HIS A 792 16.67 -52.84 -2.50
N ASP A 793 17.31 -52.70 -1.37
CA ASP A 793 17.17 -53.59 -0.23
C ASP A 793 15.74 -53.85 0.19
N ASP A 794 14.90 -52.76 0.22
CA ASP A 794 13.52 -52.87 0.69
C ASP A 794 12.50 -53.19 -0.43
N TYR A 795 12.82 -52.91 -1.71
CA TYR A 795 11.85 -53.00 -2.82
C TYR A 795 12.20 -54.05 -3.87
N GLY A 796 13.40 -54.62 -3.80
CA GLY A 796 13.86 -55.65 -4.74
C GLY A 796 14.34 -55.11 -6.09
N TYR A 797 14.19 -55.91 -7.16
CA TYR A 797 14.63 -55.52 -8.51
C TYR A 797 13.66 -54.51 -9.15
N GLY A 798 14.23 -53.59 -9.93
CA GLY A 798 13.46 -52.57 -10.65
C GLY A 798 14.26 -51.96 -11.81
N TYR A 799 13.61 -51.07 -12.57
CA TYR A 799 14.22 -50.36 -13.69
C TYR A 799 14.01 -48.86 -13.52
N VAL A 800 15.03 -48.07 -13.85
CA VAL A 800 14.91 -46.59 -13.90
C VAL A 800 13.98 -46.20 -15.05
N VAL A 801 12.83 -45.64 -14.76
CA VAL A 801 11.87 -45.17 -15.76
C VAL A 801 12.03 -43.68 -16.05
N GLN A 802 12.61 -42.91 -15.13
CA GLN A 802 12.91 -41.50 -15.30
C GLN A 802 14.14 -41.12 -14.48
N SER A 803 15.04 -40.39 -15.11
CA SER A 803 16.19 -39.77 -14.44
C SER A 803 16.16 -38.28 -14.77
N ARG A 804 16.09 -37.42 -13.75
CA ARG A 804 16.05 -35.97 -13.91
C ARG A 804 16.78 -35.26 -12.78
N GLN A 805 17.29 -34.08 -13.07
CA GLN A 805 17.79 -33.18 -12.04
C GLN A 805 16.63 -32.38 -11.43
N SER A 806 16.59 -32.23 -10.12
CA SER A 806 15.65 -31.42 -9.38
C SER A 806 16.39 -30.78 -8.22
N GLY A 807 16.53 -29.45 -8.23
CA GLY A 807 17.23 -28.69 -7.19
C GLY A 807 18.71 -29.05 -7.05
N GLY A 808 19.42 -29.23 -8.18
CA GLY A 808 20.85 -29.61 -8.19
C GLY A 808 21.15 -31.06 -7.78
N LYS A 809 20.13 -31.91 -7.60
CA LYS A 809 20.25 -33.29 -7.17
C LYS A 809 19.66 -34.22 -8.21
N LEU A 810 20.32 -35.38 -8.42
CA LEU A 810 19.79 -36.41 -9.28
C LEU A 810 18.63 -37.10 -8.59
N VAL A 811 17.46 -37.11 -9.22
CA VAL A 811 16.26 -37.85 -8.80
C VAL A 811 15.98 -38.91 -9.84
N ILE A 812 15.98 -40.18 -9.43
CA ILE A 812 15.55 -41.29 -10.28
C ILE A 812 14.17 -41.78 -9.84
N THR A 813 13.32 -42.08 -10.81
CA THR A 813 12.07 -42.80 -10.58
C THR A 813 12.26 -44.24 -11.04
N VAL A 814 12.01 -45.18 -10.16
CA VAL A 814 12.21 -46.63 -10.39
C VAL A 814 10.86 -47.33 -10.39
N GLN A 815 10.64 -48.15 -11.41
CA GLN A 815 9.54 -49.11 -11.47
C GLN A 815 10.08 -50.44 -11.01
N PHE A 816 9.58 -50.95 -9.89
CA PHE A 816 9.96 -52.22 -9.33
C PHE A 816 9.14 -53.40 -9.91
N GLU A 817 9.71 -54.62 -9.91
CA GLU A 817 9.06 -55.83 -10.39
C GLU A 817 7.80 -56.20 -9.58
N ASN A 818 7.68 -55.69 -8.34
CA ASN A 818 6.49 -55.83 -7.50
C ASN A 818 5.33 -54.84 -7.88
N GLY A 819 5.46 -54.12 -8.98
CA GLY A 819 4.47 -53.16 -9.49
C GLY A 819 4.51 -51.78 -8.82
N SER A 820 5.32 -51.53 -7.80
CA SER A 820 5.46 -50.24 -7.16
C SER A 820 6.38 -49.28 -7.92
N GLN A 821 6.07 -48.00 -7.90
CA GLN A 821 6.90 -46.94 -8.43
C GLN A 821 7.36 -45.99 -7.31
N LYS A 822 8.65 -45.76 -7.19
CA LYS A 822 9.25 -44.94 -6.15
C LYS A 822 10.29 -43.98 -6.71
N ARG A 823 10.47 -42.84 -5.98
CA ARG A 823 11.52 -41.84 -6.30
C ARG A 823 12.65 -41.95 -5.31
N PHE A 824 13.86 -41.87 -5.79
CA PHE A 824 15.10 -42.01 -5.00
C PHE A 824 16.06 -40.89 -5.35
N PHE A 825 16.86 -40.51 -4.37
CA PHE A 825 18.04 -39.67 -4.52
C PHE A 825 19.27 -40.61 -4.38
N PRO A 826 19.92 -41.04 -5.45
CA PRO A 826 21.01 -42.01 -5.39
C PRO A 826 22.17 -41.60 -4.48
N GLU A 827 22.41 -40.28 -4.38
CA GLU A 827 23.44 -39.70 -3.49
C GLU A 827 23.28 -40.10 -2.02
N TYR A 828 22.02 -40.19 -1.53
CA TYR A 828 21.72 -40.47 -0.13
C TYR A 828 21.46 -41.95 0.17
N GLN A 829 21.34 -42.75 -0.83
CA GLN A 829 20.96 -44.18 -0.70
C GLN A 829 21.99 -45.12 -1.29
N LYS A 830 23.25 -44.69 -1.33
CA LYS A 830 24.38 -45.50 -1.87
C LYS A 830 24.55 -46.88 -1.22
N SER A 831 24.09 -47.05 0.02
CA SER A 831 24.12 -48.32 0.76
C SER A 831 22.92 -49.24 0.52
N GLN A 832 21.87 -48.75 -0.13
CA GLN A 832 20.63 -49.51 -0.32
C GLN A 832 20.24 -49.66 -1.80
N LEU A 833 20.90 -48.93 -2.69
CA LEU A 833 20.58 -48.89 -4.11
C LEU A 833 21.76 -49.35 -4.92
N PHE A 834 21.65 -50.54 -5.51
CA PHE A 834 22.73 -51.19 -6.25
C PHE A 834 22.35 -51.29 -7.73
N ARG A 835 23.28 -50.97 -8.61
CA ARG A 835 23.09 -51.23 -10.03
C ARG A 835 23.29 -52.70 -10.30
N VAL A 836 22.50 -53.25 -11.20
CA VAL A 836 22.60 -54.60 -11.69
C VAL A 836 22.83 -54.50 -13.20
N ASP A 837 24.00 -55.00 -13.64
CA ASP A 837 24.39 -55.02 -15.06
C ASP A 837 23.57 -56.03 -15.87
#